data_6cd495d6e2735490560a85b76bf220e3
#
_entry.id   6cd495d6e2735490560a85b76bf220e3
#
_cell.length_a   1.000
_cell.length_b   1.000
_cell.length_c   1.000
_cell.angle_alpha   90.00
_cell.angle_beta   90.00
_cell.angle_gamma   90.00
#
_symmetry.space_group_name_H-M   'P 1'
#
loop_
_entity.id
_entity.type
_entity.pdbx_description
1 polymer ?
#
loop_
_entity_poly.entity_id
_entity_poly.type
_entity_poly.pdbx_seq_one_letter_code
_entity_poly.pdbx_strand_id
1 'polypeptide(L)'
;MTETFIHDEDLDLNDFTPAMRQFIEVKRRYPETLVLFRMGDFYETFFDDAAKANRLIGITLTKRGKLKNGDPIPMAGIPMVSLDQYVARLVRLGESVVIAEQLGTPGKGLMERRISRIITPGTLTDTSLLPEKDDAVLLSVSRPAGKNAVWGFAWLTLSNGDFFATEVTDEQFDSEVARISPSEVLVSEKLRDAMRETHPELTVTPMPAWHFDAEHGEEALKKTFGLDNLDAWGVTGKTGVLAAANALLDYTAETQVDMIPFISPLKLTDESEYIIIDPASRRNLEISDTIRSEGRGPTLFSVLDRCGTSMGSRELRRWLNLPLTKADEARGRHDALETLAENQDFSSFVETRLQGLPDIERIASRIALGTVRPKELAALRDALPLVGELNAEIASREETWFGMTAKTLSLPAEIFSNLEAALLPEPATLLREGDVIRSDFNEELGLLRQMRDNTGQFLLDLEKREREKTGLTSLRVEYNRVHGFYIEVSKGQAASVPVEYHRRQTLKNTERFITPELKNYEDQALSSKERSAALEKELYDGLVASLASHVPALMAAARALAQLDVVGTLARHAVEHHWVRPTLTARPGIEIIKGRHPVVETTIESYVPSDCRLGDGRRCLIITGPNMGGKSTYMRAVALITLLAWAGSFVPAESVTIGPVDRIHTRIGASDDLARGRSTFMVEMTEAAAILHQATDRSLVLMDEIGRGTATFDGLSLAGAIAQELVETTRSLTLFATHYFELTQLAVNLKEAANVHVSAAQTRSKIVFLHEIEEGPASRSYGIAVAQLAGVPAPVVRRARAMLTKLENREAAIDSPQADLFGDGLFFERQTSSAAVLEAPAEPDPALREFAEAVAGLDVDSLTPREALAKLYEIREEAVKAAKGI
;
A
#
# COMPACT_ATOMS: atom_id res chain seq x y z
N MET A 1 -21.15 10.64 23.95
CA MET A 1 -21.66 10.44 25.32
C MET A 1 -21.57 8.98 25.81
N THR A 2 -21.28 8.03 24.98
CA THR A 2 -21.29 6.60 25.31
C THR A 2 -19.87 5.99 25.42
N GLU A 3 -18.83 6.55 24.80
CA GLU A 3 -17.43 6.09 24.95
C GLU A 3 -16.95 6.15 26.41
N THR A 4 -17.41 7.13 27.17
CA THR A 4 -17.12 7.29 28.60
C THR A 4 -17.76 6.20 29.47
N PHE A 5 -18.85 5.57 29.01
CA PHE A 5 -19.65 4.68 29.82
C PHE A 5 -19.00 3.30 30.08
N ILE A 6 -18.37 2.71 29.03
CA ILE A 6 -17.76 1.35 29.17
C ILE A 6 -16.43 1.42 29.94
N HIS A 7 -15.75 2.56 29.90
CA HIS A 7 -14.48 2.81 30.58
C HIS A 7 -14.65 3.43 31.97
N ASP A 8 -15.88 3.68 32.39
CA ASP A 8 -16.17 4.14 33.76
C ASP A 8 -15.76 3.05 34.76
N GLU A 9 -14.82 3.37 35.65
CA GLU A 9 -14.35 2.46 36.72
C GLU A 9 -15.47 2.10 37.70
N ASP A 10 -16.49 2.96 37.83
CA ASP A 10 -17.66 2.75 38.70
C ASP A 10 -18.75 1.86 38.06
N LEU A 11 -18.54 1.40 36.83
CA LEU A 11 -19.48 0.53 36.10
C LEU A 11 -19.54 -0.85 36.77
N ASP A 12 -20.63 -1.16 37.50
CA ASP A 12 -20.82 -2.47 38.11
C ASP A 12 -21.18 -3.52 37.02
N LEU A 13 -20.23 -4.39 36.71
CA LEU A 13 -20.43 -5.48 35.75
C LEU A 13 -21.56 -6.42 36.17
N ASN A 14 -21.96 -6.47 37.44
CA ASN A 14 -23.07 -7.29 37.91
C ASN A 14 -24.43 -6.83 37.39
N ASP A 15 -24.53 -5.62 36.86
CA ASP A 15 -25.74 -5.08 36.27
C ASP A 15 -26.04 -5.64 34.90
N PHE A 16 -25.07 -6.34 34.31
CA PHE A 16 -25.17 -6.86 32.93
C PHE A 16 -25.36 -8.38 32.91
N THR A 17 -25.98 -8.86 31.85
CA THR A 17 -26.03 -10.30 31.59
C THR A 17 -24.62 -10.87 31.47
N PRO A 18 -24.41 -12.16 31.80
CA PRO A 18 -23.08 -12.76 31.70
C PRO A 18 -22.41 -12.64 30.33
N ALA A 19 -23.19 -12.70 29.27
CA ALA A 19 -22.68 -12.49 27.89
C ALA A 19 -22.24 -11.04 27.63
N MET A 20 -22.98 -10.07 28.19
CA MET A 20 -22.62 -8.65 28.05
C MET A 20 -21.37 -8.29 28.87
N ARG A 21 -21.18 -8.95 30.05
CA ARG A 21 -19.95 -8.79 30.84
C ARG A 21 -18.72 -9.21 30.04
N GLN A 22 -18.78 -10.38 29.38
CA GLN A 22 -17.70 -10.84 28.50
C GLN A 22 -17.43 -9.86 27.35
N PHE A 23 -18.48 -9.28 26.76
CA PHE A 23 -18.30 -8.24 25.73
C PHE A 23 -17.59 -7.00 26.27
N ILE A 24 -18.02 -6.50 27.43
CA ILE A 24 -17.44 -5.31 28.08
C ILE A 24 -15.96 -5.57 28.47
N GLU A 25 -15.65 -6.77 28.96
CA GLU A 25 -14.26 -7.16 29.28
C GLU A 25 -13.37 -7.15 28.04
N VAL A 26 -13.85 -7.69 26.91
CA VAL A 26 -13.13 -7.64 25.63
C VAL A 26 -12.98 -6.18 25.15
N LYS A 27 -14.03 -5.38 25.24
CA LYS A 27 -13.99 -3.97 24.82
C LYS A 27 -13.06 -3.12 25.67
N ARG A 28 -12.99 -3.37 26.98
CA ARG A 28 -12.03 -2.70 27.89
C ARG A 28 -10.58 -3.03 27.51
N ARG A 29 -10.32 -4.25 27.08
CA ARG A 29 -8.99 -4.67 26.62
C ARG A 29 -8.61 -4.05 25.25
N TYR A 30 -9.60 -3.82 24.38
CA TYR A 30 -9.41 -3.26 23.04
C TYR A 30 -10.34 -2.05 22.81
N PRO A 31 -10.05 -0.91 23.45
CA PRO A 31 -10.97 0.22 23.52
C PRO A 31 -11.23 0.89 22.16
N GLU A 32 -10.23 0.99 21.30
CA GLU A 32 -10.35 1.62 19.97
C GLU A 32 -10.83 0.66 18.89
N THR A 33 -10.81 -0.66 19.15
CA THR A 33 -11.11 -1.72 18.17
C THR A 33 -12.59 -2.10 18.20
N LEU A 34 -13.20 -2.31 17.05
CA LEU A 34 -14.59 -2.74 16.94
C LEU A 34 -14.72 -4.23 17.30
N VAL A 35 -15.60 -4.56 18.26
CA VAL A 35 -15.77 -5.93 18.77
C VAL A 35 -16.97 -6.60 18.11
N LEU A 36 -16.73 -7.71 17.42
CA LEU A 36 -17.75 -8.62 16.88
C LEU A 36 -17.83 -9.89 17.73
N PHE A 37 -18.94 -10.06 18.43
CA PHE A 37 -19.11 -11.03 19.47
C PHE A 37 -20.12 -12.11 19.06
N ARG A 38 -19.68 -13.36 19.00
CA ARG A 38 -20.53 -14.47 18.51
C ARG A 38 -21.73 -14.72 19.40
N MET A 39 -22.94 -14.68 18.83
CA MET A 39 -24.22 -14.95 19.47
C MET A 39 -25.08 -15.84 18.55
N GLY A 40 -24.91 -17.15 18.67
CA GLY A 40 -25.60 -18.12 17.79
C GLY A 40 -25.16 -17.98 16.33
N ASP A 41 -26.07 -17.67 15.42
CA ASP A 41 -25.78 -17.52 13.97
C ASP A 41 -25.35 -16.10 13.57
N PHE A 42 -25.19 -15.20 14.55
CA PHE A 42 -24.79 -13.83 14.31
C PHE A 42 -23.52 -13.46 15.07
N TYR A 43 -22.79 -12.48 14.55
CA TYR A 43 -21.82 -11.69 15.29
C TYR A 43 -22.48 -10.36 15.64
N GLU A 44 -22.67 -10.12 16.92
CA GLU A 44 -23.31 -8.93 17.45
C GLU A 44 -22.27 -7.94 17.97
N THR A 45 -22.52 -6.66 17.79
CA THR A 45 -21.74 -5.57 18.35
C THR A 45 -22.68 -4.63 19.11
N PHE A 46 -22.17 -3.95 20.14
CA PHE A 46 -22.97 -3.20 21.09
C PHE A 46 -22.44 -1.79 21.30
N PHE A 47 -23.25 -0.94 21.93
CA PHE A 47 -22.94 0.44 22.30
C PHE A 47 -22.43 1.28 21.11
N ASP A 48 -21.29 1.96 21.28
CA ASP A 48 -20.72 2.83 20.25
C ASP A 48 -20.20 2.05 19.04
N ASP A 49 -19.73 0.83 19.25
CA ASP A 49 -19.33 -0.05 18.16
C ASP A 49 -20.50 -0.35 17.21
N ALA A 50 -21.70 -0.53 17.74
CA ALA A 50 -22.90 -0.74 16.93
C ALA A 50 -23.27 0.51 16.14
N ALA A 51 -23.19 1.70 16.77
CA ALA A 51 -23.43 2.97 16.11
C ALA A 51 -22.38 3.27 15.04
N LYS A 52 -21.10 2.99 15.34
CA LYS A 52 -19.97 3.12 14.43
C LYS A 52 -20.12 2.21 13.20
N ALA A 53 -20.42 0.94 13.42
CA ALA A 53 -20.62 -0.04 12.36
C ALA A 53 -21.83 0.33 11.46
N ASN A 54 -22.95 0.79 12.05
CA ASN A 54 -24.08 1.30 11.27
C ASN A 54 -23.67 2.46 10.36
N ARG A 55 -22.92 3.44 10.89
CA ARG A 55 -22.48 4.61 10.13
C ARG A 55 -21.51 4.24 9.00
N LEU A 56 -20.58 3.31 9.25
CA LEU A 56 -19.51 2.98 8.31
C LEU A 56 -19.93 2.02 7.21
N ILE A 57 -20.70 0.98 7.56
CA ILE A 57 -21.03 -0.12 6.64
C ILE A 57 -22.52 -0.32 6.42
N GLY A 58 -23.40 0.52 7.03
CA GLY A 58 -24.83 0.54 6.80
C GLY A 58 -25.60 -0.66 7.37
N ILE A 59 -25.07 -1.39 8.36
CA ILE A 59 -25.80 -2.47 9.02
C ILE A 59 -26.90 -1.91 9.91
N THR A 60 -27.99 -2.65 10.04
CA THR A 60 -29.17 -2.17 10.78
C THR A 60 -28.88 -2.03 12.28
N LEU A 61 -29.07 -0.82 12.80
CA LEU A 61 -28.97 -0.55 14.22
C LEU A 61 -30.29 -0.93 14.91
N THR A 62 -30.21 -1.82 15.90
CA THR A 62 -31.32 -2.29 16.73
C THR A 62 -31.03 -2.06 18.22
N LYS A 63 -31.80 -2.69 19.10
CA LYS A 63 -31.68 -2.55 20.56
C LYS A 63 -31.75 -3.91 21.24
N ARG A 64 -30.91 -4.15 22.23
CA ARG A 64 -30.94 -5.40 23.01
C ARG A 64 -30.68 -5.12 24.51
N GLY A 65 -31.73 -5.31 25.30
CA GLY A 65 -31.69 -5.04 26.74
C GLY A 65 -31.80 -3.55 27.08
N LYS A 66 -31.62 -3.23 28.35
CA LYS A 66 -31.64 -1.86 28.88
C LYS A 66 -30.59 -1.69 29.96
N LEU A 67 -30.04 -0.49 30.06
CA LEU A 67 -29.22 -0.03 31.16
C LEU A 67 -30.05 0.20 32.43
N LYS A 68 -29.42 0.36 33.59
CA LYS A 68 -30.09 0.69 34.85
C LYS A 68 -30.95 1.97 34.79
N ASN A 69 -30.49 2.96 34.02
CA ASN A 69 -31.20 4.20 33.78
C ASN A 69 -32.42 4.06 32.86
N GLY A 70 -32.70 2.85 32.33
CA GLY A 70 -33.79 2.56 31.44
C GLY A 70 -33.47 2.72 29.94
N ASP A 71 -32.32 3.24 29.56
CA ASP A 71 -31.89 3.45 28.18
C ASP A 71 -31.65 2.11 27.50
N PRO A 72 -32.09 1.94 26.24
CA PRO A 72 -31.86 0.73 25.47
C PRO A 72 -30.39 0.64 25.04
N ILE A 73 -29.82 -0.57 25.10
CA ILE A 73 -28.46 -0.82 24.62
C ILE A 73 -28.51 -0.91 23.08
N PRO A 74 -27.81 -0.01 22.35
CA PRO A 74 -27.67 -0.12 20.91
C PRO A 74 -26.98 -1.43 20.53
N MET A 75 -27.47 -2.08 19.47
CA MET A 75 -26.93 -3.33 18.96
C MET A 75 -27.03 -3.39 17.44
N ALA A 76 -26.02 -3.94 16.80
CA ALA A 76 -26.07 -4.32 15.39
C ALA A 76 -25.53 -5.74 15.25
N GLY A 77 -25.94 -6.44 14.19
CA GLY A 77 -25.56 -7.84 14.00
C GLY A 77 -25.24 -8.17 12.56
N ILE A 78 -24.24 -9.02 12.36
CA ILE A 78 -23.79 -9.53 11.08
C ILE A 78 -24.03 -11.03 11.04
N PRO A 79 -24.72 -11.58 10.01
CA PRO A 79 -24.88 -13.02 9.86
C PRO A 79 -23.51 -13.72 9.73
N MET A 80 -23.33 -14.86 10.37
CA MET A 80 -22.07 -15.62 10.35
C MET A 80 -21.53 -15.88 8.93
N VAL A 81 -22.43 -16.21 8.01
CA VAL A 81 -22.07 -16.53 6.62
C VAL A 81 -21.54 -15.34 5.83
N SER A 82 -21.78 -14.12 6.32
CA SER A 82 -21.39 -12.87 5.67
C SER A 82 -20.27 -12.14 6.41
N LEU A 83 -19.73 -12.72 7.50
CA LEU A 83 -18.74 -12.07 8.36
C LEU A 83 -17.57 -11.49 7.55
N ASP A 84 -16.92 -12.31 6.73
CA ASP A 84 -15.72 -11.90 5.98
C ASP A 84 -15.97 -10.70 5.06
N GLN A 85 -17.15 -10.61 4.45
CA GLN A 85 -17.51 -9.48 3.59
C GLN A 85 -17.64 -8.15 4.36
N TYR A 86 -18.25 -8.21 5.55
CA TYR A 86 -18.42 -7.03 6.39
C TYR A 86 -17.10 -6.60 7.06
N VAL A 87 -16.31 -7.57 7.52
CA VAL A 87 -14.97 -7.32 8.06
C VAL A 87 -14.08 -6.68 7.00
N ALA A 88 -14.09 -7.21 5.76
CA ALA A 88 -13.34 -6.61 4.65
C ALA A 88 -13.71 -5.14 4.40
N ARG A 89 -14.99 -4.78 4.53
CA ARG A 89 -15.44 -3.39 4.37
C ARG A 89 -14.96 -2.49 5.51
N LEU A 90 -15.01 -2.97 6.75
CA LEU A 90 -14.52 -2.24 7.92
C LEU A 90 -13.01 -1.97 7.83
N VAL A 91 -12.24 -3.01 7.53
CA VAL A 91 -10.78 -2.92 7.44
C VAL A 91 -10.33 -1.99 6.30
N ARG A 92 -11.02 -2.00 5.16
CA ARG A 92 -10.75 -1.04 4.06
C ARG A 92 -11.02 0.42 4.45
N LEU A 93 -11.83 0.65 5.47
CA LEU A 93 -12.07 1.98 6.04
C LEU A 93 -11.08 2.33 7.17
N GLY A 94 -10.03 1.52 7.37
CA GLY A 94 -9.02 1.72 8.39
C GLY A 94 -9.41 1.22 9.78
N GLU A 95 -10.50 0.44 9.91
CA GLU A 95 -10.98 -0.04 11.21
C GLU A 95 -10.37 -1.38 11.58
N SER A 96 -9.95 -1.53 12.83
CA SER A 96 -9.54 -2.80 13.41
C SER A 96 -10.73 -3.52 14.06
N VAL A 97 -10.74 -4.85 13.97
CA VAL A 97 -11.88 -5.69 14.40
C VAL A 97 -11.39 -6.84 15.26
N VAL A 98 -11.95 -7.00 16.46
CA VAL A 98 -11.79 -8.18 17.32
C VAL A 98 -12.96 -9.13 17.08
N ILE A 99 -12.67 -10.39 16.79
CA ILE A 99 -13.68 -11.45 16.65
C ILE A 99 -13.60 -12.38 17.85
N ALA A 100 -14.69 -12.46 18.61
CA ALA A 100 -14.83 -13.36 19.74
C ALA A 100 -15.76 -14.52 19.38
N GLU A 101 -15.21 -15.75 19.41
CA GLU A 101 -15.92 -17.00 19.10
C GLU A 101 -16.50 -17.65 20.35
N GLN A 102 -17.59 -18.36 20.16
CA GLN A 102 -18.29 -19.10 21.19
C GLN A 102 -17.68 -20.49 21.34
N LEU A 103 -17.23 -20.85 22.55
CA LEU A 103 -16.66 -22.16 22.90
C LEU A 103 -17.70 -23.04 23.60
N GLY A 104 -17.71 -24.32 23.25
CA GLY A 104 -18.56 -25.34 23.91
C GLY A 104 -19.80 -25.74 23.10
N THR A 105 -20.48 -26.76 23.60
CA THR A 105 -21.68 -27.33 22.96
C THR A 105 -22.95 -26.60 23.46
N PRO A 106 -23.89 -26.19 22.60
CA PRO A 106 -25.12 -25.57 22.99
C PRO A 106 -25.92 -26.45 23.98
N GLY A 107 -26.37 -25.86 25.12
CA GLY A 107 -27.29 -26.52 26.06
C GLY A 107 -26.72 -26.86 27.43
N LYS A 108 -25.43 -26.61 27.73
CA LYS A 108 -24.82 -26.81 29.04
C LYS A 108 -24.28 -25.52 29.65
N GLY A 109 -25.15 -24.66 30.23
CA GLY A 109 -24.71 -23.49 31.00
C GLY A 109 -24.30 -22.26 30.16
N LEU A 110 -23.59 -21.30 30.80
CA LEU A 110 -23.05 -20.12 30.17
C LEU A 110 -21.93 -20.52 29.19
N MET A 111 -22.07 -20.12 27.94
CA MET A 111 -21.02 -20.37 26.93
C MET A 111 -19.92 -19.32 27.08
N GLU A 112 -18.70 -19.80 27.23
CA GLU A 112 -17.50 -18.98 27.21
C GLU A 112 -17.25 -18.45 25.79
N ARG A 113 -16.76 -17.24 25.68
CA ARG A 113 -16.33 -16.64 24.42
C ARG A 113 -14.90 -16.20 24.53
N ARG A 114 -14.11 -16.63 23.55
CA ARG A 114 -12.68 -16.34 23.48
C ARG A 114 -12.39 -15.55 22.22
N ILE A 115 -11.45 -14.61 22.30
CA ILE A 115 -10.93 -13.92 21.13
C ILE A 115 -10.29 -14.97 20.22
N SER A 116 -10.78 -15.06 18.99
CA SER A 116 -10.27 -15.97 17.97
C SER A 116 -9.36 -15.28 16.97
N ARG A 117 -9.65 -14.03 16.65
CA ARG A 117 -8.86 -13.23 15.69
C ARG A 117 -8.95 -11.76 16.04
N ILE A 118 -7.84 -11.05 15.85
CA ILE A 118 -7.77 -9.59 15.82
C ILE A 118 -7.31 -9.22 14.42
N ILE A 119 -8.16 -8.53 13.68
CA ILE A 119 -7.93 -8.18 12.29
C ILE A 119 -7.72 -6.68 12.21
N THR A 120 -6.57 -6.26 11.77
CA THR A 120 -6.20 -4.85 11.59
C THR A 120 -5.75 -4.59 10.15
N PRO A 121 -5.74 -3.35 9.67
CA PRO A 121 -5.32 -3.05 8.31
C PRO A 121 -3.93 -3.55 7.94
N GLY A 122 -2.98 -3.58 8.89
CA GLY A 122 -1.60 -4.00 8.69
C GLY A 122 -1.33 -5.48 8.94
N THR A 123 -2.27 -6.22 9.58
CA THR A 123 -2.06 -7.62 9.96
C THR A 123 -2.93 -8.62 9.18
N LEU A 124 -3.35 -8.24 7.98
CA LEU A 124 -4.18 -9.06 7.12
C LEU A 124 -3.41 -10.27 6.58
N THR A 125 -4.01 -11.46 6.72
CA THR A 125 -3.49 -12.72 6.17
C THR A 125 -4.53 -13.50 5.36
N ASP A 126 -5.83 -13.21 5.54
CA ASP A 126 -6.89 -13.85 4.78
C ASP A 126 -7.01 -13.27 3.37
N THR A 127 -6.91 -14.12 2.36
CA THR A 127 -6.99 -13.73 0.94
C THR A 127 -8.31 -13.04 0.58
N SER A 128 -9.40 -13.32 1.29
CA SER A 128 -10.70 -12.66 1.08
C SER A 128 -10.72 -11.20 1.57
N LEU A 129 -9.81 -10.83 2.46
CA LEU A 129 -9.70 -9.51 3.05
C LEU A 129 -8.62 -8.65 2.36
N LEU A 130 -7.55 -9.29 1.88
CA LEU A 130 -6.43 -8.64 1.22
C LEU A 130 -6.82 -8.10 -0.17
N PRO A 131 -6.36 -6.92 -0.55
CA PRO A 131 -6.39 -6.49 -1.94
C PRO A 131 -5.60 -7.48 -2.82
N GLU A 132 -6.09 -7.77 -4.00
CA GLU A 132 -5.46 -8.78 -4.87
C GLU A 132 -4.06 -8.36 -5.33
N LYS A 133 -3.91 -7.08 -5.71
CA LYS A 133 -2.71 -6.51 -6.32
C LYS A 133 -1.92 -5.57 -5.40
N ASP A 134 -2.22 -5.59 -4.09
CA ASP A 134 -1.56 -4.78 -3.07
C ASP A 134 -1.15 -5.61 -1.87
N ASP A 135 -0.15 -5.11 -1.13
CA ASP A 135 0.29 -5.67 0.13
C ASP A 135 -0.30 -4.87 1.31
N ALA A 136 -0.61 -5.57 2.41
CA ALA A 136 -0.95 -4.95 3.68
C ALA A 136 0.34 -4.83 4.51
N VAL A 137 0.91 -3.64 4.56
CA VAL A 137 2.19 -3.38 5.25
C VAL A 137 1.92 -2.81 6.63
N LEU A 138 2.48 -3.43 7.65
CA LEU A 138 2.52 -2.95 9.02
C LEU A 138 3.86 -2.26 9.27
N LEU A 139 3.83 -0.95 9.57
CA LEU A 139 5.01 -0.16 9.90
C LEU A 139 5.02 0.14 11.39
N SER A 140 6.16 0.01 12.03
CA SER A 140 6.42 0.50 13.39
C SER A 140 7.47 1.60 13.33
N VAL A 141 7.24 2.71 14.02
CA VAL A 141 8.18 3.83 14.09
C VAL A 141 8.53 4.16 15.53
N SER A 142 9.82 4.34 15.79
CA SER A 142 10.35 4.68 17.10
C SER A 142 11.37 5.80 16.99
N ARG A 143 11.33 6.74 17.91
CA ARG A 143 12.33 7.81 18.03
C ARG A 143 13.00 7.74 19.39
N PRO A 144 14.29 7.34 19.46
CA PRO A 144 15.07 7.37 20.70
C PRO A 144 15.15 8.78 21.29
N ALA A 145 15.37 8.89 22.60
CA ALA A 145 15.61 10.17 23.24
C ALA A 145 17.02 10.68 22.90
N GLY A 146 17.15 11.92 22.43
CA GLY A 146 18.46 12.55 22.14
C GLY A 146 18.37 13.70 21.14
N LYS A 147 19.36 14.60 21.18
CA LYS A 147 19.37 15.82 20.33
C LYS A 147 19.64 15.51 18.84
N ASN A 148 20.26 14.37 18.52
CA ASN A 148 20.55 13.89 17.17
C ASN A 148 19.94 12.49 16.93
N ALA A 149 18.80 12.20 17.58
CA ALA A 149 18.16 10.92 17.43
C ALA A 149 17.50 10.81 16.05
N VAL A 150 17.84 9.75 15.33
CA VAL A 150 17.17 9.36 14.09
C VAL A 150 16.00 8.46 14.41
N TRP A 151 14.98 8.45 13.54
CA TRP A 151 13.89 7.52 13.63
C TRP A 151 14.36 6.10 13.30
N GLY A 152 13.87 5.12 14.03
CA GLY A 152 13.95 3.73 13.64
C GLY A 152 12.63 3.29 13.03
N PHE A 153 12.67 2.80 11.81
CA PHE A 153 11.55 2.18 11.12
C PHE A 153 11.76 0.68 11.06
N ALA A 154 10.71 -0.08 11.33
CA ALA A 154 10.65 -1.51 11.05
C ALA A 154 9.29 -1.82 10.43
N TRP A 155 9.25 -2.58 9.34
CA TRP A 155 7.99 -2.94 8.71
C TRP A 155 7.93 -4.40 8.28
N LEU A 156 6.73 -4.94 8.33
CA LEU A 156 6.44 -6.34 8.08
C LEU A 156 5.22 -6.47 7.16
N THR A 157 5.31 -7.37 6.21
CA THR A 157 4.20 -7.80 5.37
C THR A 157 3.85 -9.23 5.73
N LEU A 158 2.79 -9.44 6.51
CA LEU A 158 2.41 -10.78 7.00
C LEU A 158 2.02 -11.76 5.90
N SER A 159 1.54 -11.27 4.76
CA SER A 159 1.13 -12.11 3.64
C SER A 159 2.28 -12.79 2.91
N ASN A 160 3.52 -12.31 3.07
CA ASN A 160 4.72 -12.87 2.43
C ASN A 160 5.93 -13.00 3.38
N GLY A 161 5.81 -12.51 4.60
CA GLY A 161 6.84 -12.57 5.62
C GLY A 161 8.01 -11.59 5.40
N ASP A 162 7.89 -10.60 4.52
CA ASP A 162 8.94 -9.61 4.29
C ASP A 162 9.11 -8.72 5.51
N PHE A 163 10.32 -8.72 6.08
CA PHE A 163 10.67 -7.96 7.27
C PHE A 163 11.89 -7.09 7.01
N PHE A 164 11.68 -5.79 7.08
CA PHE A 164 12.69 -4.78 6.78
C PHE A 164 12.81 -3.76 7.91
N ALA A 165 13.94 -3.07 7.96
CA ALA A 165 14.14 -1.93 8.83
C ALA A 165 15.08 -0.89 8.20
N THR A 166 15.02 0.35 8.69
CA THR A 166 15.95 1.42 8.31
C THR A 166 16.01 2.50 9.39
N GLU A 167 17.07 3.31 9.38
CA GLU A 167 17.15 4.56 10.14
C GLU A 167 16.75 5.71 9.22
N VAL A 168 15.97 6.66 9.72
CA VAL A 168 15.35 7.73 8.95
C VAL A 168 15.56 9.06 9.66
N THR A 169 16.02 10.10 8.97
CA THR A 169 16.10 11.46 9.51
C THR A 169 14.74 12.15 9.48
N ASP A 170 14.59 13.29 10.16
CA ASP A 170 13.34 14.06 10.14
C ASP A 170 12.96 14.50 8.69
N GLU A 171 13.96 14.83 7.86
CA GLU A 171 13.75 15.25 6.47
C GLU A 171 13.32 14.08 5.55
N GLN A 172 13.69 12.85 5.91
CA GLN A 172 13.41 11.64 5.12
C GLN A 172 12.09 10.98 5.52
N PHE A 173 11.52 11.34 6.68
CA PHE A 173 10.38 10.68 7.28
C PHE A 173 9.22 10.50 6.27
N ASP A 174 8.75 11.58 5.67
CA ASP A 174 7.62 11.58 4.74
C ASP A 174 7.90 10.74 3.48
N SER A 175 9.13 10.83 2.97
CA SER A 175 9.56 10.06 1.79
C SER A 175 9.58 8.56 2.07
N GLU A 176 10.06 8.16 3.25
CA GLU A 176 10.12 6.76 3.64
C GLU A 176 8.72 6.19 3.96
N VAL A 177 7.86 6.94 4.64
CA VAL A 177 6.46 6.54 4.85
C VAL A 177 5.75 6.35 3.51
N ALA A 178 5.91 7.29 2.57
CA ALA A 178 5.33 7.16 1.24
C ALA A 178 5.90 6.00 0.43
N ARG A 179 7.21 5.71 0.58
CA ARG A 179 7.87 4.57 -0.06
C ARG A 179 7.33 3.24 0.44
N ILE A 180 7.18 3.11 1.76
CA ILE A 180 6.67 1.91 2.43
C ILE A 180 5.17 1.75 2.17
N SER A 181 4.44 2.86 2.05
CA SER A 181 2.98 2.91 1.86
C SER A 181 2.22 2.02 2.86
N PRO A 182 2.38 2.27 4.18
CA PRO A 182 1.86 1.38 5.21
C PRO A 182 0.33 1.42 5.26
N SER A 183 -0.28 0.25 5.46
CA SER A 183 -1.70 0.12 5.76
C SER A 183 -2.02 0.49 7.20
N GLU A 184 -1.02 0.36 8.10
CA GLU A 184 -1.13 0.66 9.52
C GLU A 184 0.24 1.06 10.08
N VAL A 185 0.26 2.05 10.97
CA VAL A 185 1.49 2.56 11.61
C VAL A 185 1.39 2.43 13.13
N LEU A 186 2.31 1.67 13.72
CA LEU A 186 2.44 1.53 15.16
C LEU A 186 3.32 2.65 15.73
N VAL A 187 2.83 3.31 16.74
CA VAL A 187 3.54 4.39 17.44
C VAL A 187 3.41 4.24 18.95
N SER A 188 4.36 4.78 19.71
CA SER A 188 4.16 4.89 21.16
C SER A 188 3.00 5.86 21.46
N GLU A 189 2.26 5.63 22.56
CA GLU A 189 1.15 6.50 22.99
C GLU A 189 1.54 7.98 23.02
N LYS A 190 2.80 8.28 23.35
CA LYS A 190 3.33 9.66 23.39
C LYS A 190 3.36 10.35 22.03
N LEU A 191 3.52 9.58 20.95
CA LEU A 191 3.63 10.10 19.59
C LEU A 191 2.28 10.11 18.86
N ARG A 192 1.24 9.48 19.42
CA ARG A 192 -0.07 9.30 18.78
C ARG A 192 -0.66 10.61 18.25
N ASP A 193 -0.82 11.58 19.15
CA ASP A 193 -1.55 12.82 18.82
C ASP A 193 -0.76 13.66 17.80
N ALA A 194 0.56 13.75 17.98
CA ALA A 194 1.43 14.43 17.02
C ALA A 194 1.40 13.74 15.64
N MET A 195 1.43 12.40 15.59
CA MET A 195 1.39 11.66 14.33
C MET A 195 0.03 11.83 13.62
N ARG A 196 -1.08 11.75 14.35
CA ARG A 196 -2.43 11.97 13.78
C ARG A 196 -2.67 13.40 13.30
N GLU A 197 -2.02 14.38 13.90
CA GLU A 197 -2.10 15.79 13.48
C GLU A 197 -1.26 16.07 12.23
N THR A 198 -0.03 15.53 12.17
CA THR A 198 0.89 15.74 11.03
C THR A 198 0.54 14.87 9.83
N HIS A 199 0.06 13.64 10.07
CA HIS A 199 -0.25 12.62 9.04
C HIS A 199 -1.68 12.07 9.19
N PRO A 200 -2.73 12.88 8.97
CA PRO A 200 -4.12 12.46 9.16
C PRO A 200 -4.57 11.37 8.18
N GLU A 201 -3.81 11.14 7.12
CA GLU A 201 -4.04 10.08 6.13
C GLU A 201 -3.62 8.69 6.62
N LEU A 202 -2.76 8.60 7.64
CA LEU A 202 -2.27 7.32 8.15
C LEU A 202 -3.21 6.70 9.17
N THR A 203 -3.36 5.39 9.11
CA THR A 203 -4.02 4.61 10.17
C THR A 203 -3.02 4.40 11.30
N VAL A 204 -3.11 5.24 12.34
CA VAL A 204 -2.18 5.23 13.47
C VAL A 204 -2.73 4.44 14.64
N THR A 205 -2.02 3.38 15.04
CA THR A 205 -2.32 2.51 16.17
C THR A 205 -1.33 2.77 17.31
N PRO A 206 -1.79 3.33 18.45
CA PRO A 206 -0.93 3.56 19.59
C PRO A 206 -0.68 2.27 20.37
N MET A 207 0.55 2.11 20.86
CA MET A 207 0.94 1.04 21.77
C MET A 207 1.61 1.60 23.03
N PRO A 208 1.51 0.92 24.17
CA PRO A 208 2.24 1.28 25.40
C PRO A 208 3.74 1.43 25.16
N ALA A 209 4.36 2.42 25.81
CA ALA A 209 5.76 2.78 25.55
C ALA A 209 6.77 1.65 25.82
N TRP A 210 6.44 0.68 26.68
CA TRP A 210 7.32 -0.46 26.98
C TRP A 210 7.49 -1.44 25.83
N HIS A 211 6.61 -1.44 24.81
CA HIS A 211 6.84 -2.21 23.59
C HIS A 211 7.96 -1.61 22.71
N PHE A 212 8.28 -0.33 22.90
CA PHE A 212 9.34 0.35 22.17
C PHE A 212 10.66 0.33 22.96
N ASP A 213 11.09 -0.86 23.34
CA ASP A 213 12.33 -1.09 24.07
C ASP A 213 13.39 -1.76 23.19
N ALA A 214 14.58 -1.18 23.13
CA ALA A 214 15.63 -1.65 22.24
C ALA A 214 16.33 -2.92 22.75
N GLU A 215 16.47 -3.09 24.07
CA GLU A 215 17.10 -4.27 24.67
C GLU A 215 16.19 -5.50 24.49
N HIS A 216 14.89 -5.33 24.80
CA HIS A 216 13.90 -6.37 24.51
C HIS A 216 13.80 -6.69 23.03
N GLY A 217 13.93 -5.69 22.13
CA GLY A 217 13.94 -5.88 20.69
C GLY A 217 15.11 -6.71 20.20
N GLU A 218 16.31 -6.49 20.73
CA GLU A 218 17.46 -7.31 20.43
C GLU A 218 17.25 -8.77 20.88
N GLU A 219 16.74 -8.98 22.09
CA GLU A 219 16.43 -10.32 22.61
C GLU A 219 15.32 -11.02 21.80
N ALA A 220 14.26 -10.29 21.46
CA ALA A 220 13.15 -10.81 20.67
C ALA A 220 13.61 -11.27 19.28
N LEU A 221 14.44 -10.48 18.60
CA LEU A 221 15.01 -10.85 17.30
C LEU A 221 15.92 -12.07 17.42
N LYS A 222 16.81 -12.12 18.40
CA LYS A 222 17.68 -13.29 18.64
C LYS A 222 16.86 -14.54 18.88
N LYS A 223 15.84 -14.46 19.71
CA LYS A 223 14.95 -15.58 20.04
C LYS A 223 14.13 -16.05 18.82
N THR A 224 13.54 -15.10 18.10
CA THR A 224 12.68 -15.42 16.94
C THR A 224 13.45 -16.14 15.83
N PHE A 225 14.71 -15.74 15.60
CA PHE A 225 15.53 -16.28 14.51
C PHE A 225 16.62 -17.28 14.98
N GLY A 226 16.67 -17.59 16.26
CA GLY A 226 17.65 -18.55 16.81
C GLY A 226 19.08 -18.08 16.67
N LEU A 227 19.37 -16.79 16.85
CA LEU A 227 20.68 -16.17 16.65
C LEU A 227 21.35 -15.81 17.98
N ASP A 228 22.67 -15.93 18.04
CA ASP A 228 23.47 -15.50 19.21
C ASP A 228 23.73 -13.99 19.20
N ASN A 229 23.86 -13.38 18.04
CA ASN A 229 24.06 -11.94 17.85
C ASN A 229 23.40 -11.45 16.54
N LEU A 230 23.27 -10.13 16.39
CA LEU A 230 22.65 -9.49 15.23
C LEU A 230 23.66 -8.75 14.33
N ASP A 231 24.96 -8.96 14.51
CA ASP A 231 26.01 -8.21 13.81
C ASP A 231 25.92 -8.38 12.29
N ALA A 232 25.59 -9.59 11.83
CA ALA A 232 25.44 -9.89 10.40
C ALA A 232 24.26 -9.12 9.75
N TRP A 233 23.30 -8.64 10.53
CA TRP A 233 22.18 -7.84 10.04
C TRP A 233 22.45 -6.34 10.09
N GLY A 234 23.55 -5.90 10.71
CA GLY A 234 23.93 -4.50 10.81
C GLY A 234 23.02 -3.65 11.71
N VAL A 235 22.19 -4.27 12.56
CA VAL A 235 21.23 -3.57 13.44
C VAL A 235 21.75 -3.38 14.86
N THR A 236 22.90 -3.94 15.18
CA THR A 236 23.56 -3.79 16.49
C THR A 236 23.79 -2.32 16.80
N GLY A 237 23.29 -1.85 17.94
CA GLY A 237 23.41 -0.45 18.37
C GLY A 237 22.41 0.53 17.74
N LYS A 238 21.57 0.10 16.81
CA LYS A 238 20.51 0.91 16.19
C LYS A 238 19.26 0.89 17.07
N THR A 239 19.30 1.63 18.18
CA THR A 239 18.28 1.58 19.24
C THR A 239 16.86 1.90 18.74
N GLY A 240 16.71 2.84 17.79
CA GLY A 240 15.41 3.15 17.18
C GLY A 240 14.84 1.99 16.37
N VAL A 241 15.69 1.34 15.56
CA VAL A 241 15.31 0.16 14.76
C VAL A 241 14.92 -1.01 15.65
N LEU A 242 15.73 -1.31 16.66
CA LEU A 242 15.46 -2.42 17.60
C LEU A 242 14.15 -2.20 18.37
N ALA A 243 13.91 -0.97 18.83
CA ALA A 243 12.67 -0.62 19.52
C ALA A 243 11.43 -0.72 18.60
N ALA A 244 11.55 -0.26 17.35
CA ALA A 244 10.48 -0.40 16.37
C ALA A 244 10.19 -1.86 16.02
N ALA A 245 11.25 -2.68 15.87
CA ALA A 245 11.14 -4.10 15.61
C ALA A 245 10.47 -4.85 16.77
N ASN A 246 10.78 -4.49 18.03
CA ASN A 246 10.12 -5.07 19.19
C ASN A 246 8.61 -4.84 19.18
N ALA A 247 8.20 -3.58 19.04
CA ALA A 247 6.77 -3.23 19.00
C ALA A 247 6.03 -3.96 17.86
N LEU A 248 6.68 -4.12 16.71
CA LEU A 248 6.13 -4.81 15.56
C LEU A 248 5.96 -6.32 15.81
N LEU A 249 6.95 -6.99 16.40
CA LEU A 249 6.88 -8.41 16.75
C LEU A 249 5.85 -8.68 17.84
N ASP A 250 5.79 -7.86 18.89
CA ASP A 250 4.82 -7.96 19.97
C ASP A 250 3.38 -7.78 19.45
N TYR A 251 3.15 -6.76 18.62
CA TYR A 251 1.84 -6.51 18.02
C TYR A 251 1.40 -7.65 17.10
N THR A 252 2.34 -8.18 16.33
CA THR A 252 2.07 -9.33 15.47
C THR A 252 1.70 -10.56 16.29
N ALA A 253 2.43 -10.85 17.36
CA ALA A 253 2.11 -11.97 18.26
C ALA A 253 0.73 -11.81 18.92
N GLU A 254 0.39 -10.60 19.37
CA GLU A 254 -0.91 -10.31 19.99
C GLU A 254 -2.07 -10.48 18.98
N THR A 255 -1.92 -9.93 17.75
CA THR A 255 -2.99 -9.93 16.74
C THR A 255 -3.20 -11.30 16.11
N GLN A 256 -2.15 -12.13 15.98
CA GLN A 256 -2.26 -13.49 15.45
C GLN A 256 -2.68 -14.53 16.50
N VAL A 257 -2.91 -14.14 17.77
CA VAL A 257 -3.49 -14.97 18.84
C VAL A 257 -2.76 -16.33 18.95
N ASP A 258 -1.50 -16.31 19.34
CA ASP A 258 -0.62 -17.49 19.52
C ASP A 258 -0.22 -18.25 18.23
N MET A 259 -0.60 -17.77 17.06
CA MET A 259 -0.07 -18.30 15.79
C MET A 259 1.25 -17.60 15.45
N ILE A 260 2.25 -18.36 15.01
CA ILE A 260 3.56 -17.82 14.61
C ILE A 260 3.55 -17.66 13.09
N PRO A 261 3.45 -16.43 12.56
CA PRO A 261 3.55 -16.21 11.11
C PRO A 261 4.98 -16.54 10.64
N PHE A 262 5.09 -16.87 9.35
CA PHE A 262 6.41 -16.90 8.74
C PHE A 262 6.94 -15.47 8.62
N ILE A 263 8.10 -15.22 9.19
CA ILE A 263 8.82 -13.94 9.11
C ILE A 263 10.21 -14.24 8.56
N SER A 264 10.58 -13.56 7.48
CA SER A 264 11.93 -13.65 6.91
C SER A 264 12.94 -12.97 7.83
N PRO A 265 14.25 -13.33 7.78
CA PRO A 265 15.28 -12.59 8.47
C PRO A 265 15.21 -11.09 8.18
N LEU A 266 15.38 -10.28 9.23
CA LEU A 266 15.35 -8.82 9.11
C LEU A 266 16.41 -8.34 8.11
N LYS A 267 16.00 -7.53 7.16
CA LYS A 267 16.89 -6.85 6.23
C LYS A 267 16.95 -5.36 6.55
N LEU A 268 18.13 -4.89 6.90
CA LEU A 268 18.36 -3.45 6.98
C LEU A 268 18.45 -2.91 5.56
N THR A 269 17.53 -2.01 5.20
CA THR A 269 17.56 -1.36 3.89
C THR A 269 18.46 -0.13 3.94
N ASP A 270 19.27 0.05 2.91
CA ASP A 270 20.06 1.25 2.68
C ASP A 270 19.36 2.08 1.58
N GLU A 271 19.14 3.35 1.84
CA GLU A 271 18.59 4.28 0.85
C GLU A 271 19.38 4.31 -0.46
N SER A 272 20.66 3.98 -0.41
CA SER A 272 21.53 3.93 -1.60
C SER A 272 21.15 2.81 -2.58
N GLU A 273 20.31 1.85 -2.20
CA GLU A 273 19.91 0.74 -3.08
C GLU A 273 18.82 1.12 -4.10
N TYR A 274 18.04 2.16 -3.83
CA TYR A 274 16.90 2.57 -4.66
C TYR A 274 16.92 4.06 -4.95
N ILE A 275 16.38 4.44 -6.11
CA ILE A 275 16.14 5.84 -6.45
C ILE A 275 15.05 6.39 -5.53
N ILE A 276 15.35 7.45 -4.80
CA ILE A 276 14.39 8.09 -3.90
C ILE A 276 13.42 8.95 -4.72
N ILE A 277 12.14 8.73 -4.49
CA ILE A 277 11.06 9.51 -5.10
C ILE A 277 10.17 10.00 -3.97
N ASP A 278 10.13 11.32 -3.75
CA ASP A 278 9.33 11.92 -2.68
C ASP A 278 7.80 11.74 -2.90
N PRO A 279 6.96 11.92 -1.86
CA PRO A 279 5.52 11.71 -1.96
C PRO A 279 4.82 12.57 -3.03
N ALA A 280 5.25 13.82 -3.20
CA ALA A 280 4.71 14.72 -4.20
C ALA A 280 5.08 14.24 -5.61
N SER A 281 6.34 13.83 -5.80
CA SER A 281 6.85 13.29 -7.06
C SER A 281 6.17 11.99 -7.46
N ARG A 282 5.90 11.06 -6.52
CA ARG A 282 5.13 9.83 -6.81
C ARG A 282 3.75 10.14 -7.36
N ARG A 283 3.04 11.07 -6.72
CA ARG A 283 1.72 11.52 -7.17
C ARG A 283 1.79 12.26 -8.50
N ASN A 284 2.74 13.18 -8.67
CA ASN A 284 2.90 13.97 -9.88
C ASN A 284 3.23 13.10 -11.11
N LEU A 285 3.96 12.02 -10.93
CA LEU A 285 4.30 11.07 -11.99
C LEU A 285 3.22 10.02 -12.25
N GLU A 286 2.20 9.94 -11.39
CA GLU A 286 1.10 8.97 -11.47
C GLU A 286 1.63 7.53 -11.66
N ILE A 287 2.58 7.13 -10.81
CA ILE A 287 3.24 5.82 -10.91
C ILE A 287 2.23 4.70 -10.63
N SER A 288 1.62 4.71 -9.44
CA SER A 288 0.64 3.70 -9.01
C SER A 288 -0.75 4.27 -8.76
N ASP A 289 -0.82 5.57 -8.44
CA ASP A 289 -2.05 6.26 -8.05
C ASP A 289 -2.23 7.53 -8.88
N THR A 290 -3.48 7.88 -9.17
CA THR A 290 -3.80 9.09 -9.95
C THR A 290 -3.77 10.35 -9.08
N ILE A 291 -3.42 11.51 -9.67
CA ILE A 291 -3.46 12.81 -8.98
C ILE A 291 -4.88 13.13 -8.49
N ARG A 292 -5.91 12.74 -9.23
CA ARG A 292 -7.31 12.97 -8.87
C ARG A 292 -7.80 11.81 -8.02
N SER A 293 -8.22 12.10 -6.81
CA SER A 293 -8.78 11.14 -5.83
C SER A 293 -10.01 10.36 -6.32
N GLU A 294 -10.62 10.74 -7.43
CA GLU A 294 -11.74 10.04 -8.05
C GLU A 294 -11.36 8.85 -8.95
N GLY A 295 -10.07 8.49 -9.02
CA GLY A 295 -9.60 7.18 -9.49
C GLY A 295 -9.90 6.78 -10.94
N ARG A 296 -10.09 7.73 -11.87
CA ARG A 296 -10.48 7.43 -13.25
C ARG A 296 -9.44 7.85 -14.30
N GLY A 297 -8.21 7.41 -14.14
CA GLY A 297 -7.18 7.66 -15.16
C GLY A 297 -6.18 6.50 -15.21
N PRO A 298 -5.53 6.25 -16.35
CA PRO A 298 -4.46 5.27 -16.41
C PRO A 298 -3.23 5.79 -15.67
N THR A 299 -2.66 4.96 -14.80
CA THR A 299 -1.35 5.14 -14.16
C THR A 299 -0.29 4.35 -14.91
N LEU A 300 1.00 4.61 -14.63
CA LEU A 300 2.08 3.78 -15.21
C LEU A 300 1.88 2.31 -14.87
N PHE A 301 1.60 2.00 -13.59
CA PHE A 301 1.31 0.64 -13.16
C PHE A 301 0.13 0.02 -13.91
N SER A 302 -1.00 0.73 -14.03
CA SER A 302 -2.20 0.16 -14.67
C SER A 302 -2.02 -0.11 -16.17
N VAL A 303 -1.14 0.62 -16.85
CA VAL A 303 -0.80 0.39 -18.27
C VAL A 303 0.08 -0.84 -18.44
N LEU A 304 1.02 -1.05 -17.50
CA LEU A 304 2.00 -2.14 -17.57
C LEU A 304 1.49 -3.45 -16.95
N ASP A 305 0.54 -3.39 -16.00
CA ASP A 305 0.08 -4.57 -15.28
C ASP A 305 -0.79 -5.48 -16.14
N ARG A 306 -0.11 -6.37 -16.85
CA ARG A 306 -0.67 -7.51 -17.59
C ARG A 306 -0.10 -8.82 -17.08
N CYS A 307 0.28 -8.85 -15.78
CA CYS A 307 0.81 -10.04 -15.15
C CYS A 307 -0.22 -11.18 -15.13
N GLY A 308 0.23 -12.40 -15.32
CA GLY A 308 -0.59 -13.61 -15.26
C GLY A 308 -0.98 -13.99 -13.84
N THR A 309 -0.26 -13.48 -12.83
CA THR A 309 -0.44 -13.79 -11.40
C THR A 309 -0.59 -12.55 -10.56
N SER A 310 -1.33 -12.65 -9.46
CA SER A 310 -1.41 -11.56 -8.45
C SER A 310 -0.06 -11.25 -7.81
N MET A 311 0.80 -12.28 -7.66
CA MET A 311 2.18 -12.13 -7.17
C MET A 311 3.00 -11.27 -8.12
N GLY A 312 2.91 -11.50 -9.43
CA GLY A 312 3.57 -10.69 -10.46
C GLY A 312 3.09 -9.24 -10.44
N SER A 313 1.79 -9.00 -10.29
CA SER A 313 1.24 -7.63 -10.17
C SER A 313 1.82 -6.88 -8.97
N ARG A 314 1.93 -7.54 -7.80
CA ARG A 314 2.54 -6.92 -6.60
C ARG A 314 4.03 -6.65 -6.81
N GLU A 315 4.75 -7.58 -7.42
CA GLU A 315 6.18 -7.42 -7.71
C GLU A 315 6.43 -6.30 -8.75
N LEU A 316 5.61 -6.18 -9.80
CA LEU A 316 5.67 -5.08 -10.75
C LEU A 316 5.46 -3.72 -10.06
N ARG A 317 4.46 -3.62 -9.18
CA ARG A 317 4.23 -2.41 -8.38
C ARG A 317 5.46 -2.09 -7.53
N ARG A 318 6.11 -3.09 -6.93
CA ARG A 318 7.34 -2.94 -6.15
C ARG A 318 8.49 -2.42 -7.01
N TRP A 319 8.71 -2.98 -8.20
CA TRP A 319 9.76 -2.54 -9.11
C TRP A 319 9.59 -1.09 -9.56
N LEU A 320 8.36 -0.66 -9.85
CA LEU A 320 8.08 0.71 -10.25
C LEU A 320 8.22 1.72 -9.10
N ASN A 321 7.93 1.31 -7.88
CA ASN A 321 8.06 2.16 -6.71
C ASN A 321 9.47 2.16 -6.09
N LEU A 322 10.30 1.18 -6.41
CA LEU A 322 11.66 0.98 -5.93
C LEU A 322 12.62 0.75 -7.11
N PRO A 323 12.79 1.72 -8.02
CA PRO A 323 13.77 1.60 -9.08
C PRO A 323 15.17 1.52 -8.50
N LEU A 324 16.00 0.65 -9.07
CA LEU A 324 17.33 0.33 -8.57
C LEU A 324 18.32 1.49 -8.77
N THR A 325 19.39 1.52 -7.99
CA THR A 325 20.57 2.36 -8.24
C THR A 325 21.75 1.55 -8.75
N LYS A 326 21.74 0.23 -8.53
CA LYS A 326 22.80 -0.69 -8.94
C LYS A 326 22.63 -1.10 -10.40
N ALA A 327 23.51 -0.61 -11.26
CA ALA A 327 23.44 -0.85 -12.70
C ALA A 327 23.50 -2.34 -13.07
N ASP A 328 24.27 -3.16 -12.34
CA ASP A 328 24.41 -4.58 -12.65
C ASP A 328 23.10 -5.36 -12.41
N GLU A 329 22.37 -5.03 -11.34
CA GLU A 329 21.05 -5.62 -11.07
C GLU A 329 20.02 -5.21 -12.14
N ALA A 330 19.99 -3.93 -12.53
CA ALA A 330 19.12 -3.44 -13.58
C ALA A 330 19.46 -4.07 -14.95
N ARG A 331 20.76 -4.21 -15.28
CA ARG A 331 21.20 -4.89 -16.49
C ARG A 331 20.79 -6.36 -16.50
N GLY A 332 20.90 -7.07 -15.36
CA GLY A 332 20.45 -8.45 -15.26
C GLY A 332 18.96 -8.60 -15.59
N ARG A 333 18.11 -7.63 -15.18
CA ARG A 333 16.69 -7.59 -15.58
C ARG A 333 16.52 -7.29 -17.06
N HIS A 334 17.32 -6.34 -17.62
CA HIS A 334 17.30 -6.05 -19.07
C HIS A 334 17.71 -7.26 -19.91
N ASP A 335 18.74 -8.01 -19.51
CA ASP A 335 19.20 -9.22 -20.19
C ASP A 335 18.10 -10.29 -20.23
N ALA A 336 17.43 -10.51 -19.09
CA ALA A 336 16.32 -11.46 -19.02
C ALA A 336 15.12 -11.04 -19.89
N LEU A 337 14.81 -9.74 -19.89
CA LEU A 337 13.75 -9.17 -20.70
C LEU A 337 14.07 -9.30 -22.21
N GLU A 338 15.30 -9.01 -22.60
CA GLU A 338 15.77 -9.15 -23.99
C GLU A 338 15.65 -10.59 -24.48
N THR A 339 16.08 -11.56 -23.67
CA THR A 339 15.96 -12.99 -23.99
C THR A 339 14.51 -13.40 -24.28
N LEU A 340 13.55 -12.89 -23.51
CA LEU A 340 12.13 -13.16 -23.72
C LEU A 340 11.56 -12.38 -24.91
N ALA A 341 12.00 -11.14 -25.13
CA ALA A 341 11.55 -10.31 -26.24
C ALA A 341 12.00 -10.86 -27.59
N GLU A 342 13.22 -11.41 -27.68
CA GLU A 342 13.78 -12.01 -28.87
C GLU A 342 13.27 -13.42 -29.17
N ASN A 343 12.77 -14.14 -28.14
CA ASN A 343 12.27 -15.51 -28.26
C ASN A 343 10.78 -15.59 -27.94
N GLN A 344 9.93 -15.42 -28.94
CA GLN A 344 8.48 -15.41 -28.78
C GLN A 344 7.92 -16.76 -28.29
N ASP A 345 8.50 -17.89 -28.70
CA ASP A 345 8.04 -19.20 -28.26
C ASP A 345 8.28 -19.38 -26.77
N PHE A 346 9.46 -18.97 -26.31
CA PHE A 346 9.78 -18.99 -24.87
C PHE A 346 8.92 -18.03 -24.08
N SER A 347 8.70 -16.82 -24.56
CA SER A 347 7.81 -15.84 -23.91
C SER A 347 6.39 -16.39 -23.79
N SER A 348 5.84 -16.99 -24.84
CA SER A 348 4.50 -17.60 -24.85
C SER A 348 4.42 -18.81 -23.92
N PHE A 349 5.48 -19.64 -23.84
CA PHE A 349 5.56 -20.76 -22.92
C PHE A 349 5.48 -20.28 -21.48
N VAL A 350 6.31 -19.28 -21.09
CA VAL A 350 6.33 -18.71 -19.75
C VAL A 350 4.96 -18.14 -19.40
N GLU A 351 4.37 -17.33 -20.30
CA GLU A 351 3.05 -16.74 -20.07
C GLU A 351 1.99 -17.80 -19.81
N THR A 352 1.91 -18.83 -20.69
CA THR A 352 0.89 -19.88 -20.59
C THR A 352 0.98 -20.63 -19.27
N ARG A 353 2.21 -20.87 -18.76
CA ARG A 353 2.42 -21.60 -17.51
C ARG A 353 2.18 -20.74 -16.28
N LEU A 354 2.37 -19.42 -16.36
CA LEU A 354 2.08 -18.49 -15.27
C LEU A 354 0.58 -18.17 -15.18
N GLN A 355 -0.13 -18.17 -16.31
CA GLN A 355 -1.57 -17.90 -16.32
C GLN A 355 -2.32 -18.94 -15.47
N GLY A 356 -3.08 -18.44 -14.48
CA GLY A 356 -3.90 -19.27 -13.61
C GLY A 356 -3.14 -19.94 -12.47
N LEU A 357 -1.84 -19.68 -12.26
CA LEU A 357 -1.15 -20.09 -11.04
C LEU A 357 -1.81 -19.42 -9.83
N PRO A 358 -2.05 -20.18 -8.77
CA PRO A 358 -2.57 -19.62 -7.52
C PRO A 358 -1.53 -18.70 -6.87
N ASP A 359 -1.98 -17.88 -5.94
CA ASP A 359 -1.11 -17.05 -5.12
C ASP A 359 -0.34 -17.91 -4.11
N ILE A 360 0.77 -18.51 -4.58
CA ILE A 360 1.61 -19.43 -3.78
C ILE A 360 2.19 -18.70 -2.56
N GLU A 361 2.51 -17.43 -2.68
CA GLU A 361 3.03 -16.60 -1.60
C GLU A 361 2.03 -16.55 -0.43
N ARG A 362 0.78 -16.20 -0.70
CA ARG A 362 -0.28 -16.14 0.31
C ARG A 362 -0.69 -17.53 0.82
N ILE A 363 -0.65 -18.55 -0.01
CA ILE A 363 -0.87 -19.93 0.41
C ILE A 363 0.22 -20.39 1.39
N ALA A 364 1.48 -20.12 1.09
CA ALA A 364 2.60 -20.47 1.95
C ALA A 364 2.55 -19.76 3.31
N SER A 365 2.19 -18.47 3.34
CA SER A 365 1.95 -17.74 4.59
C SER A 365 0.85 -18.39 5.43
N ARG A 366 -0.24 -18.84 4.80
CA ARG A 366 -1.35 -19.49 5.51
C ARG A 366 -1.04 -20.92 5.95
N ILE A 367 -0.15 -21.61 5.25
CA ILE A 367 0.41 -22.90 5.73
C ILE A 367 1.18 -22.64 7.04
N ALA A 368 2.03 -21.62 7.09
CA ALA A 368 2.77 -21.26 8.30
C ALA A 368 1.84 -20.93 9.49
N LEU A 369 0.73 -20.23 9.21
CA LEU A 369 -0.29 -19.88 10.22
C LEU A 369 -1.27 -21.03 10.54
N GLY A 370 -1.22 -22.17 9.86
CA GLY A 370 -2.18 -23.25 10.04
C GLY A 370 -3.61 -22.88 9.62
N THR A 371 -3.81 -21.82 8.82
CA THR A 371 -5.14 -21.31 8.41
C THR A 371 -5.47 -21.56 6.96
N VAL A 372 -4.62 -22.26 6.23
CA VAL A 372 -4.80 -22.60 4.82
C VAL A 372 -6.06 -23.45 4.61
N ARG A 373 -6.78 -23.19 3.52
CA ARG A 373 -8.02 -23.90 3.19
C ARG A 373 -7.74 -25.11 2.27
N PRO A 374 -8.58 -26.15 2.30
CA PRO A 374 -8.36 -27.35 1.48
C PRO A 374 -8.23 -27.05 -0.02
N LYS A 375 -9.06 -26.17 -0.57
CA LYS A 375 -8.98 -25.77 -1.99
C LYS A 375 -7.69 -25.03 -2.34
N GLU A 376 -7.10 -24.29 -1.40
CA GLU A 376 -5.83 -23.59 -1.60
C GLU A 376 -4.67 -24.59 -1.67
N LEU A 377 -4.68 -25.60 -0.81
CA LEU A 377 -3.71 -26.70 -0.88
C LEU A 377 -3.86 -27.53 -2.16
N ALA A 378 -5.10 -27.78 -2.62
CA ALA A 378 -5.32 -28.43 -3.90
C ALA A 378 -4.81 -27.58 -5.08
N ALA A 379 -5.07 -26.27 -5.06
CA ALA A 379 -4.54 -25.35 -6.06
C ALA A 379 -3.01 -25.33 -6.06
N LEU A 380 -2.37 -25.35 -4.89
CA LEU A 380 -0.92 -25.48 -4.77
C LEU A 380 -0.43 -26.81 -5.37
N ARG A 381 -1.06 -27.95 -5.02
CA ARG A 381 -0.74 -29.27 -5.59
C ARG A 381 -0.74 -29.21 -7.11
N ASP A 382 -1.81 -28.68 -7.69
CA ASP A 382 -2.02 -28.64 -9.14
C ASP A 382 -1.06 -27.68 -9.86
N ALA A 383 -0.54 -26.67 -9.15
CA ALA A 383 0.46 -25.72 -9.65
C ALA A 383 1.89 -26.27 -9.67
N LEU A 384 2.24 -27.16 -8.74
CA LEU A 384 3.62 -27.64 -8.60
C LEU A 384 4.19 -28.33 -9.87
N PRO A 385 3.45 -29.12 -10.64
CA PRO A 385 3.92 -29.64 -11.92
C PRO A 385 4.24 -28.53 -12.92
N LEU A 386 3.42 -27.48 -13.01
CA LEU A 386 3.66 -26.33 -13.89
C LEU A 386 4.92 -25.57 -13.49
N VAL A 387 5.17 -25.42 -12.18
CA VAL A 387 6.41 -24.84 -11.66
C VAL A 387 7.60 -25.71 -12.04
N GLY A 388 7.47 -27.03 -11.99
CA GLY A 388 8.48 -27.99 -12.44
C GLY A 388 8.80 -27.89 -13.94
N GLU A 389 7.79 -27.71 -14.79
CA GLU A 389 7.96 -27.49 -16.23
C GLU A 389 8.67 -26.15 -16.52
N LEU A 390 8.26 -25.07 -15.85
CA LEU A 390 8.94 -23.77 -15.92
C LEU A 390 10.40 -23.90 -15.50
N ASN A 391 10.66 -24.57 -14.37
CA ASN A 391 12.03 -24.77 -13.90
C ASN A 391 12.89 -25.53 -14.91
N ALA A 392 12.37 -26.60 -15.49
CA ALA A 392 13.10 -27.40 -16.49
C ALA A 392 13.47 -26.58 -17.74
N GLU A 393 12.55 -25.75 -18.24
CA GLU A 393 12.78 -24.90 -19.39
C GLU A 393 13.80 -23.79 -19.09
N ILE A 394 13.66 -23.13 -17.93
CA ILE A 394 14.56 -22.06 -17.50
C ILE A 394 15.97 -22.58 -17.22
N ALA A 395 16.08 -23.75 -16.57
CA ALA A 395 17.37 -24.36 -16.25
C ALA A 395 18.19 -24.76 -17.50
N SER A 396 17.55 -24.91 -18.67
CA SER A 396 18.23 -25.16 -19.93
C SER A 396 18.96 -23.93 -20.48
N ARG A 397 18.74 -22.75 -19.89
CA ARG A 397 19.34 -21.48 -20.32
C ARG A 397 20.48 -21.10 -19.40
N GLU A 398 21.63 -20.79 -19.99
CA GLU A 398 22.85 -20.51 -19.25
C GLU A 398 22.95 -19.04 -18.76
N GLU A 399 22.02 -18.17 -19.13
CA GLU A 399 22.00 -16.77 -18.72
C GLU A 399 21.92 -16.68 -17.18
N THR A 400 22.71 -15.81 -16.61
CA THR A 400 22.91 -15.71 -15.16
C THR A 400 21.59 -15.50 -14.37
N TRP A 401 20.69 -14.68 -14.89
CA TRP A 401 19.41 -14.38 -14.24
C TRP A 401 18.50 -15.62 -14.20
N PHE A 402 18.32 -16.30 -15.33
CA PHE A 402 17.51 -17.51 -15.43
C PHE A 402 18.10 -18.68 -14.64
N GLY A 403 19.41 -18.82 -14.62
CA GLY A 403 20.10 -19.85 -13.84
C GLY A 403 19.91 -19.68 -12.32
N MET A 404 19.90 -18.46 -11.80
CA MET A 404 19.58 -18.18 -10.40
C MET A 404 18.09 -18.44 -10.11
N THR A 405 17.20 -18.03 -11.00
CA THR A 405 15.76 -18.26 -10.88
C THR A 405 15.44 -19.75 -10.86
N ALA A 406 16.05 -20.54 -11.74
CA ALA A 406 15.87 -21.98 -11.78
C ALA A 406 16.27 -22.69 -10.47
N LYS A 407 17.39 -22.31 -9.87
CA LYS A 407 17.80 -22.84 -8.55
C LYS A 407 16.75 -22.57 -7.47
N THR A 408 16.13 -21.41 -7.49
CA THR A 408 15.11 -21.00 -6.52
C THR A 408 13.79 -21.72 -6.77
N LEU A 409 13.45 -22.03 -8.02
CA LEU A 409 12.25 -22.77 -8.39
C LEU A 409 12.35 -24.28 -8.14
N SER A 410 13.52 -24.80 -7.77
CA SER A 410 13.72 -26.20 -7.46
C SER A 410 13.12 -26.56 -6.09
N LEU A 411 11.86 -26.98 -6.08
CA LEU A 411 11.12 -27.35 -4.89
C LEU A 411 11.33 -28.83 -4.54
N PRO A 412 11.32 -29.22 -3.24
CA PRO A 412 11.35 -30.60 -2.81
C PRO A 412 10.14 -31.40 -3.35
N ALA A 413 10.39 -32.55 -3.95
CA ALA A 413 9.33 -33.41 -4.51
C ALA A 413 8.31 -33.88 -3.47
N GLU A 414 8.73 -33.95 -2.21
CA GLU A 414 7.90 -34.34 -1.06
C GLU A 414 6.65 -33.43 -0.90
N ILE A 415 6.76 -32.15 -1.25
CA ILE A 415 5.62 -31.22 -1.18
C ILE A 415 4.48 -31.70 -2.07
N PHE A 416 4.79 -32.03 -3.32
CA PHE A 416 3.80 -32.53 -4.28
C PHE A 416 3.28 -33.89 -3.86
N SER A 417 4.16 -34.85 -3.56
CA SER A 417 3.78 -36.20 -3.22
C SER A 417 2.91 -36.29 -1.97
N ASN A 418 3.18 -35.46 -0.94
CA ASN A 418 2.36 -35.42 0.27
C ASN A 418 0.95 -34.88 -0.02
N LEU A 419 0.86 -33.79 -0.81
CA LEU A 419 -0.42 -33.20 -1.20
C LEU A 419 -1.24 -34.13 -2.09
N GLU A 420 -0.62 -34.80 -3.06
CA GLU A 420 -1.29 -35.72 -3.99
C GLU A 420 -1.77 -36.96 -3.27
N ALA A 421 -0.98 -37.52 -2.35
CA ALA A 421 -1.36 -38.69 -1.58
C ALA A 421 -2.53 -38.40 -0.62
N ALA A 422 -2.55 -37.19 -0.01
CA ALA A 422 -3.50 -36.89 1.06
C ALA A 422 -4.82 -36.30 0.56
N LEU A 423 -4.79 -35.43 -0.44
CA LEU A 423 -5.96 -34.61 -0.83
C LEU A 423 -6.79 -35.27 -1.93
N LEU A 424 -8.10 -35.14 -1.82
CA LEU A 424 -8.99 -35.46 -2.95
C LEU A 424 -8.68 -34.55 -4.16
N PRO A 425 -8.95 -34.99 -5.41
CA PRO A 425 -8.79 -34.14 -6.59
C PRO A 425 -9.53 -32.82 -6.46
N GLU A 426 -10.78 -32.83 -6.00
CA GLU A 426 -11.62 -31.65 -5.75
C GLU A 426 -12.09 -31.66 -4.28
N PRO A 427 -11.30 -31.18 -3.33
CA PRO A 427 -11.70 -31.17 -1.93
C PRO A 427 -12.79 -30.13 -1.66
N ALA A 428 -13.56 -30.33 -0.60
CA ALA A 428 -14.53 -29.36 -0.12
C ALA A 428 -13.86 -28.01 0.20
N THR A 429 -14.63 -26.94 0.14
CA THR A 429 -14.11 -25.58 0.40
C THR A 429 -13.72 -25.39 1.87
N LEU A 430 -14.49 -25.96 2.77
CA LEU A 430 -14.27 -25.86 4.21
C LEU A 430 -14.11 -27.27 4.81
N LEU A 431 -13.12 -27.42 5.66
CA LEU A 431 -12.82 -28.70 6.31
C LEU A 431 -14.02 -29.29 7.08
N ARG A 432 -14.87 -28.45 7.69
CA ARG A 432 -16.10 -28.87 8.37
C ARG A 432 -17.16 -29.52 7.47
N GLU A 433 -17.04 -29.38 6.17
CA GLU A 433 -17.94 -29.99 5.18
C GLU A 433 -17.60 -31.47 4.99
N GLY A 434 -16.37 -31.89 5.34
CA GLY A 434 -15.82 -33.20 5.08
C GLY A 434 -15.38 -33.34 3.63
N ASP A 435 -14.96 -34.55 3.26
CA ASP A 435 -14.54 -34.91 1.89
C ASP A 435 -13.37 -34.05 1.39
N VAL A 436 -12.32 -33.98 2.21
CA VAL A 436 -11.06 -33.27 1.93
C VAL A 436 -9.92 -34.26 1.71
N ILE A 437 -9.74 -35.21 2.63
CA ILE A 437 -8.67 -36.22 2.61
C ILE A 437 -9.13 -37.45 1.80
N ARG A 438 -8.24 -38.06 1.07
CA ARG A 438 -8.50 -39.30 0.32
C ARG A 438 -8.80 -40.47 1.29
N SER A 439 -9.76 -41.30 0.92
CA SER A 439 -10.15 -42.48 1.75
C SER A 439 -9.05 -43.53 1.84
N ASP A 440 -8.17 -43.62 0.85
CA ASP A 440 -7.01 -44.52 0.81
C ASP A 440 -5.77 -43.98 1.53
N PHE A 441 -5.78 -42.70 1.95
CA PHE A 441 -4.70 -42.10 2.72
C PHE A 441 -4.62 -42.65 4.16
N ASN A 442 -5.79 -42.93 4.75
CA ASN A 442 -5.88 -43.51 6.09
C ASN A 442 -6.97 -44.60 6.13
N GLU A 443 -6.60 -45.78 6.58
CA GLU A 443 -7.46 -46.97 6.59
C GLU A 443 -8.71 -46.76 7.48
N GLU A 444 -8.58 -46.17 8.66
CA GLU A 444 -9.69 -45.90 9.58
C GLU A 444 -10.68 -44.89 8.95
N LEU A 445 -10.17 -43.85 8.30
CA LEU A 445 -11.01 -42.85 7.60
C LEU A 445 -11.79 -43.51 6.47
N GLY A 446 -11.15 -44.39 5.70
CA GLY A 446 -11.80 -45.19 4.65
C GLY A 446 -12.95 -46.05 5.17
N LEU A 447 -12.75 -46.79 6.28
CA LEU A 447 -13.79 -47.59 6.92
C LEU A 447 -14.96 -46.76 7.45
N LEU A 448 -14.66 -45.62 8.12
CA LEU A 448 -15.69 -44.71 8.63
C LEU A 448 -16.56 -44.12 7.52
N ARG A 449 -15.95 -43.76 6.38
CA ARG A 449 -16.68 -43.26 5.21
C ARG A 449 -17.50 -44.35 4.53
N GLN A 450 -16.96 -45.55 4.39
CA GLN A 450 -17.70 -46.69 3.84
C GLN A 450 -18.97 -46.96 4.66
N MET A 451 -18.88 -46.87 6.00
CA MET A 451 -20.06 -47.00 6.87
C MET A 451 -21.07 -45.87 6.62
N ARG A 452 -20.62 -44.62 6.42
CA ARG A 452 -21.45 -43.47 6.09
C ARG A 452 -22.16 -43.64 4.75
N ASP A 453 -21.44 -44.05 3.72
CA ASP A 453 -21.92 -44.08 2.32
C ASP A 453 -22.83 -45.28 2.07
N ASN A 454 -22.64 -46.39 2.79
CA ASN A 454 -23.51 -47.57 2.73
C ASN A 454 -24.86 -47.37 3.42
N THR A 455 -25.10 -46.21 4.05
CA THR A 455 -26.35 -45.89 4.74
C THR A 455 -27.58 -46.02 3.82
N GLY A 456 -27.50 -45.54 2.59
CA GLY A 456 -28.58 -45.61 1.61
C GLY A 456 -28.94 -47.06 1.25
N GLN A 457 -27.94 -47.89 1.01
CA GLN A 457 -28.14 -49.31 0.69
C GLN A 457 -28.71 -50.06 1.88
N PHE A 458 -28.20 -49.85 3.08
CA PHE A 458 -28.72 -50.44 4.31
C PHE A 458 -30.21 -50.14 4.51
N LEU A 459 -30.64 -48.89 4.30
CA LEU A 459 -32.03 -48.48 4.43
C LEU A 459 -32.95 -49.21 3.41
N LEU A 460 -32.51 -49.34 2.16
CA LEU A 460 -33.22 -50.05 1.11
C LEU A 460 -33.33 -51.54 1.43
N ASP A 461 -32.25 -52.14 1.87
CA ASP A 461 -32.22 -53.57 2.24
C ASP A 461 -33.08 -53.84 3.50
N LEU A 462 -33.05 -52.93 4.48
CA LEU A 462 -33.89 -52.98 5.66
C LEU A 462 -35.36 -52.84 5.27
N GLU A 463 -35.69 -51.85 4.42
CA GLU A 463 -37.04 -51.63 3.93
C GLU A 463 -37.61 -52.87 3.22
N LYS A 464 -36.84 -53.49 2.33
CA LYS A 464 -37.23 -54.70 1.62
C LYS A 464 -37.46 -55.84 2.58
N ARG A 465 -36.52 -56.10 3.49
CA ARG A 465 -36.58 -57.17 4.47
C ARG A 465 -37.75 -56.98 5.45
N GLU A 466 -37.99 -55.77 5.94
CA GLU A 466 -39.07 -55.51 6.87
C GLU A 466 -40.44 -55.50 6.17
N ARG A 467 -40.57 -55.14 4.88
CA ARG A 467 -41.78 -55.36 4.07
C ARG A 467 -42.09 -56.80 3.88
N GLU A 468 -41.10 -57.66 3.57
CA GLU A 468 -41.26 -59.09 3.43
C GLU A 468 -41.66 -59.73 4.76
N LYS A 469 -41.07 -59.37 5.87
CA LYS A 469 -41.34 -59.90 7.21
C LYS A 469 -42.72 -59.53 7.75
N THR A 470 -43.15 -58.28 7.53
CA THR A 470 -44.40 -57.74 8.12
C THR A 470 -45.58 -57.73 7.19
N GLY A 471 -45.40 -57.93 5.87
CA GLY A 471 -46.46 -57.81 4.88
C GLY A 471 -47.01 -56.40 4.68
N LEU A 472 -46.38 -55.36 5.27
CA LEU A 472 -46.81 -53.95 5.21
C LEU A 472 -46.38 -53.29 3.94
N THR A 473 -47.26 -53.14 2.96
CA THR A 473 -46.94 -52.59 1.63
C THR A 473 -46.59 -51.10 1.64
N SER A 474 -47.11 -50.35 2.64
CA SER A 474 -46.84 -48.91 2.81
C SER A 474 -45.59 -48.60 3.61
N LEU A 475 -44.87 -49.60 4.10
CA LEU A 475 -43.67 -49.44 4.91
C LEU A 475 -42.57 -48.78 4.08
N ARG A 476 -42.00 -47.69 4.61
CA ARG A 476 -40.79 -47.04 4.09
C ARG A 476 -39.79 -46.80 5.19
N VAL A 477 -38.52 -46.92 4.89
CA VAL A 477 -37.44 -46.54 5.81
C VAL A 477 -36.79 -45.27 5.31
N GLU A 478 -36.85 -44.21 6.10
CA GLU A 478 -36.39 -42.87 5.72
C GLU A 478 -35.60 -42.22 6.83
N TYR A 479 -34.88 -41.13 6.47
CA TYR A 479 -34.11 -40.29 7.37
C TYR A 479 -34.63 -38.86 7.36
N ASN A 480 -34.67 -38.23 8.52
CA ASN A 480 -34.98 -36.81 8.67
C ASN A 480 -34.03 -36.15 9.67
N ARG A 481 -33.53 -34.97 9.34
CA ARG A 481 -32.57 -34.24 10.20
C ARG A 481 -33.05 -34.00 11.63
N VAL A 482 -34.38 -33.82 11.84
CA VAL A 482 -34.95 -33.52 13.16
C VAL A 482 -35.24 -34.82 13.97
N HIS A 483 -35.65 -35.86 13.27
CA HIS A 483 -36.14 -37.10 13.89
C HIS A 483 -35.25 -38.33 13.68
N GLY A 484 -34.13 -38.19 12.97
CA GLY A 484 -33.21 -39.29 12.67
C GLY A 484 -33.80 -40.33 11.70
N PHE A 485 -33.40 -41.58 11.83
CA PHE A 485 -33.94 -42.69 11.03
C PHE A 485 -35.26 -43.17 11.57
N TYR A 486 -36.19 -43.50 10.70
CA TYR A 486 -37.49 -44.01 11.07
C TYR A 486 -38.10 -44.94 9.99
N ILE A 487 -38.96 -45.81 10.44
CA ILE A 487 -39.83 -46.63 9.60
C ILE A 487 -41.19 -45.90 9.56
N GLU A 488 -41.62 -45.50 8.38
CA GLU A 488 -42.92 -44.85 8.19
C GLU A 488 -43.94 -45.86 7.64
N VAL A 489 -45.09 -45.93 8.28
CA VAL A 489 -46.20 -46.83 7.89
C VAL A 489 -47.46 -45.99 7.82
N SER A 490 -48.35 -46.28 6.85
CA SER A 490 -49.63 -45.64 6.76
C SER A 490 -50.49 -45.92 8.00
N LYS A 491 -51.30 -44.94 8.44
CA LYS A 491 -52.14 -45.05 9.67
C LYS A 491 -53.12 -46.21 9.65
N GLY A 492 -53.57 -46.60 8.45
CA GLY A 492 -54.45 -47.74 8.28
C GLY A 492 -53.77 -49.12 8.54
N GLN A 493 -52.46 -49.19 8.42
CA GLN A 493 -51.63 -50.35 8.68
C GLN A 493 -50.87 -50.31 10.01
N ALA A 494 -50.92 -49.19 10.73
CA ALA A 494 -50.15 -48.96 11.97
C ALA A 494 -50.60 -49.91 13.13
N ALA A 495 -51.79 -50.46 13.10
CA ALA A 495 -52.29 -51.46 14.10
C ALA A 495 -51.65 -52.86 13.88
N SER A 496 -51.08 -53.12 12.69
CA SER A 496 -50.53 -54.43 12.30
C SER A 496 -48.99 -54.42 12.40
N VAL A 497 -48.38 -53.42 12.97
CA VAL A 497 -46.90 -53.37 13.17
C VAL A 497 -46.51 -54.35 14.31
N PRO A 498 -45.36 -55.05 14.20
CA PRO A 498 -44.82 -55.92 15.27
C PRO A 498 -44.57 -55.14 16.58
N VAL A 499 -44.61 -55.88 17.70
CA VAL A 499 -44.39 -55.30 19.05
C VAL A 499 -43.06 -54.69 19.25
N GLU A 500 -42.06 -55.10 18.49
CA GLU A 500 -40.66 -54.57 18.49
C GLU A 500 -40.53 -53.19 17.85
N TYR A 501 -41.60 -52.68 17.19
CA TYR A 501 -41.59 -51.32 16.61
C TYR A 501 -42.01 -50.29 17.67
N HIS A 502 -41.07 -49.48 18.10
CA HIS A 502 -41.33 -48.41 19.06
C HIS A 502 -41.82 -47.16 18.34
N ARG A 503 -43.03 -46.68 18.67
CA ARG A 503 -43.59 -45.47 18.05
C ARG A 503 -42.77 -44.26 18.42
N ARG A 504 -42.32 -43.52 17.41
CA ARG A 504 -41.52 -42.28 17.55
C ARG A 504 -42.37 -41.00 17.33
N GLN A 505 -43.27 -41.04 16.35
CA GLN A 505 -44.13 -39.91 16.01
C GLN A 505 -45.43 -40.34 15.31
N THR A 506 -46.53 -39.64 15.59
CA THR A 506 -47.80 -39.80 14.88
C THR A 506 -48.07 -38.57 14.02
N LEU A 507 -48.25 -38.77 12.72
CA LEU A 507 -48.58 -37.75 11.73
C LEU A 507 -50.06 -37.86 11.31
N LYS A 508 -50.53 -36.97 10.46
CA LYS A 508 -51.95 -36.96 10.01
C LYS A 508 -52.36 -38.23 9.29
N ASN A 509 -51.50 -38.77 8.41
CA ASN A 509 -51.80 -39.94 7.54
C ASN A 509 -50.83 -41.09 7.75
N THR A 510 -49.74 -40.97 8.49
CA THR A 510 -48.71 -41.97 8.71
C THR A 510 -48.31 -41.98 10.18
N GLU A 511 -47.70 -43.09 10.62
CA GLU A 511 -47.02 -43.20 11.89
C GLU A 511 -45.57 -43.62 11.67
N ARG A 512 -44.68 -43.10 12.52
CA ARG A 512 -43.23 -43.33 12.46
C ARG A 512 -42.77 -44.19 13.64
N PHE A 513 -42.01 -45.19 13.31
CA PHE A 513 -41.51 -46.18 14.26
C PHE A 513 -39.99 -46.31 14.19
N ILE A 514 -39.39 -46.87 15.22
CA ILE A 514 -38.00 -47.25 15.25
C ILE A 514 -37.88 -48.66 15.79
N THR A 515 -37.02 -49.49 15.23
CA THR A 515 -36.64 -50.80 15.74
C THR A 515 -35.31 -50.73 16.47
N PRO A 516 -34.99 -51.68 17.38
CA PRO A 516 -33.68 -51.73 18.02
C PRO A 516 -32.52 -51.81 17.02
N GLU A 517 -32.71 -52.52 15.90
CA GLU A 517 -31.72 -52.64 14.82
C GLU A 517 -31.48 -51.28 14.14
N LEU A 518 -32.55 -50.58 13.77
CA LEU A 518 -32.47 -49.28 13.17
C LEU A 518 -31.88 -48.24 14.15
N LYS A 519 -32.16 -48.36 15.45
CA LYS A 519 -31.59 -47.51 16.48
C LYS A 519 -30.10 -47.71 16.65
N ASN A 520 -29.64 -48.98 16.71
CA ASN A 520 -28.22 -49.33 16.78
C ASN A 520 -27.47 -48.80 15.53
N TYR A 521 -28.10 -48.93 14.36
CA TYR A 521 -27.53 -48.41 13.13
C TYR A 521 -27.44 -46.86 13.15
N GLU A 522 -28.50 -46.18 13.63
CA GLU A 522 -28.52 -44.70 13.81
C GLU A 522 -27.35 -44.27 14.67
N ASP A 523 -27.16 -44.91 15.82
CA ASP A 523 -26.09 -44.55 16.77
C ASP A 523 -24.71 -44.83 16.16
N GLN A 524 -24.52 -45.88 15.40
CA GLN A 524 -23.28 -46.18 14.68
C GLN A 524 -23.00 -45.21 13.54
N ALA A 525 -24.00 -44.88 12.72
CA ALA A 525 -23.87 -43.99 11.57
C ALA A 525 -23.56 -42.53 12.02
N LEU A 526 -24.23 -42.04 13.06
CA LEU A 526 -23.99 -40.73 13.64
C LEU A 526 -22.60 -40.66 14.28
N SER A 527 -22.22 -41.66 15.08
CA SER A 527 -20.88 -41.75 15.68
C SER A 527 -19.77 -41.82 14.60
N SER A 528 -19.98 -42.60 13.53
CA SER A 528 -19.03 -42.73 12.43
C SER A 528 -18.84 -41.39 11.68
N LYS A 529 -19.91 -40.63 11.50
CA LYS A 529 -19.85 -39.32 10.88
C LYS A 529 -19.02 -38.30 11.71
N GLU A 530 -19.27 -38.26 13.02
CA GLU A 530 -18.54 -37.35 13.93
C GLU A 530 -17.06 -37.75 14.04
N ARG A 531 -16.79 -39.07 14.17
CA ARG A 531 -15.43 -39.60 14.21
C ARG A 531 -14.69 -39.39 12.90
N SER A 532 -15.35 -39.61 11.76
CA SER A 532 -14.77 -39.34 10.44
C SER A 532 -14.37 -37.86 10.29
N ALA A 533 -15.23 -36.90 10.72
CA ALA A 533 -14.94 -35.50 10.65
C ALA A 533 -13.78 -35.10 11.59
N ALA A 534 -13.73 -35.67 12.80
CA ALA A 534 -12.65 -35.41 13.75
C ALA A 534 -11.31 -35.97 13.25
N LEU A 535 -11.29 -37.22 12.74
CA LEU A 535 -10.10 -37.83 12.18
C LEU A 535 -9.62 -37.12 10.91
N GLU A 536 -10.52 -36.71 10.04
CA GLU A 536 -10.20 -35.96 8.84
C GLU A 536 -9.55 -34.61 9.18
N LYS A 537 -10.04 -33.94 10.24
CA LYS A 537 -9.43 -32.71 10.73
C LYS A 537 -8.01 -32.98 11.26
N GLU A 538 -7.80 -34.02 12.05
CA GLU A 538 -6.48 -34.40 12.58
C GLU A 538 -5.49 -34.70 11.45
N LEU A 539 -5.90 -35.45 10.44
CA LEU A 539 -5.09 -35.78 9.28
C LEU A 539 -4.75 -34.54 8.45
N TYR A 540 -5.72 -33.61 8.30
CA TYR A 540 -5.49 -32.34 7.61
C TYR A 540 -4.53 -31.45 8.36
N ASP A 541 -4.72 -31.29 9.67
CA ASP A 541 -3.83 -30.50 10.53
C ASP A 541 -2.39 -31.09 10.50
N GLY A 542 -2.27 -32.43 10.49
CA GLY A 542 -0.99 -33.12 10.32
C GLY A 542 -0.34 -32.87 8.95
N LEU A 543 -1.12 -32.85 7.88
CA LEU A 543 -0.64 -32.51 6.54
C LEU A 543 -0.11 -31.07 6.50
N VAL A 544 -0.86 -30.11 7.03
CA VAL A 544 -0.45 -28.68 7.10
C VAL A 544 0.84 -28.54 7.91
N ALA A 545 0.93 -29.22 9.07
CA ALA A 545 2.13 -29.18 9.90
C ALA A 545 3.37 -29.77 9.17
N SER A 546 3.19 -30.81 8.35
CA SER A 546 4.30 -31.37 7.56
C SER A 546 4.82 -30.41 6.50
N LEU A 547 3.96 -29.52 5.97
CA LEU A 547 4.33 -28.52 4.97
C LEU A 547 5.02 -27.29 5.58
N ALA A 548 4.88 -27.05 6.87
CA ALA A 548 5.42 -25.86 7.54
C ALA A 548 6.94 -25.72 7.38
N SER A 549 7.69 -26.83 7.38
CA SER A 549 9.15 -26.84 7.15
C SER A 549 9.55 -26.40 5.74
N HIS A 550 8.63 -26.47 4.77
CA HIS A 550 8.86 -26.13 3.37
C HIS A 550 8.44 -24.69 3.01
N VAL A 551 7.82 -23.96 3.95
CA VAL A 551 7.35 -22.58 3.73
C VAL A 551 8.46 -21.66 3.21
N PRO A 552 9.69 -21.66 3.73
CA PRO A 552 10.77 -20.82 3.19
C PRO A 552 11.05 -21.08 1.70
N ALA A 553 11.05 -22.36 1.29
CA ALA A 553 11.26 -22.75 -0.11
C ALA A 553 10.10 -22.33 -1.01
N LEU A 554 8.86 -22.49 -0.54
CA LEU A 554 7.66 -22.04 -1.26
C LEU A 554 7.63 -20.52 -1.43
N MET A 555 8.01 -19.76 -0.39
CA MET A 555 8.11 -18.29 -0.45
C MET A 555 9.19 -17.84 -1.45
N ALA A 556 10.36 -18.49 -1.43
CA ALA A 556 11.42 -18.18 -2.37
C ALA A 556 10.99 -18.46 -3.82
N ALA A 557 10.35 -19.59 -4.06
CA ALA A 557 9.82 -19.95 -5.38
C ALA A 557 8.71 -18.99 -5.83
N ALA A 558 7.80 -18.59 -4.94
CA ALA A 558 6.76 -17.61 -5.24
C ALA A 558 7.33 -16.27 -5.69
N ARG A 559 8.38 -15.77 -5.02
CA ARG A 559 9.11 -14.55 -5.44
C ARG A 559 9.77 -14.70 -6.80
N ALA A 560 10.40 -15.84 -7.04
CA ALA A 560 11.03 -16.12 -8.34
C ALA A 560 9.99 -16.17 -9.47
N LEU A 561 8.82 -16.78 -9.24
CA LEU A 561 7.69 -16.79 -10.17
C LEU A 561 7.14 -15.39 -10.40
N ALA A 562 6.99 -14.58 -9.35
CA ALA A 562 6.54 -13.19 -9.47
C ALA A 562 7.50 -12.35 -10.33
N GLN A 563 8.79 -12.48 -10.12
CA GLN A 563 9.80 -11.78 -10.92
C GLN A 563 9.81 -12.25 -12.39
N LEU A 564 9.65 -13.55 -12.61
CA LEU A 564 9.55 -14.11 -13.96
C LEU A 564 8.30 -13.58 -14.70
N ASP A 565 7.18 -13.44 -13.99
CA ASP A 565 5.94 -12.87 -14.51
C ASP A 565 6.10 -11.39 -14.90
N VAL A 566 6.80 -10.60 -14.05
CA VAL A 566 7.13 -9.21 -14.36
C VAL A 566 7.99 -9.10 -15.61
N VAL A 567 9.09 -9.86 -15.67
CA VAL A 567 10.00 -9.83 -16.82
C VAL A 567 9.25 -10.26 -18.09
N GLY A 568 8.44 -11.33 -18.04
CA GLY A 568 7.62 -11.78 -19.17
C GLY A 568 6.60 -10.74 -19.61
N THR A 569 5.95 -10.08 -18.65
CA THR A 569 4.97 -9.02 -18.92
C THR A 569 5.62 -7.81 -19.59
N LEU A 570 6.75 -7.34 -19.05
CA LEU A 570 7.49 -6.20 -19.60
C LEU A 570 8.09 -6.51 -20.96
N ALA A 571 8.54 -7.75 -21.20
CA ALA A 571 9.05 -8.17 -22.50
C ALA A 571 7.96 -8.13 -23.58
N ARG A 572 6.77 -8.67 -23.31
CA ARG A 572 5.63 -8.59 -24.24
C ARG A 572 5.21 -7.15 -24.50
N HIS A 573 5.10 -6.34 -23.45
CA HIS A 573 4.77 -4.93 -23.58
C HIS A 573 5.79 -4.20 -24.46
N ALA A 574 7.08 -4.46 -24.26
CA ALA A 574 8.15 -3.87 -25.05
C ALA A 574 8.06 -4.24 -26.55
N VAL A 575 7.76 -5.49 -26.86
CA VAL A 575 7.58 -5.95 -28.26
C VAL A 575 6.34 -5.30 -28.89
N GLU A 576 5.20 -5.30 -28.19
CA GLU A 576 3.93 -4.72 -28.67
C GLU A 576 4.03 -3.22 -28.95
N HIS A 577 4.74 -2.47 -28.08
CA HIS A 577 4.83 -1.01 -28.15
C HIS A 577 6.15 -0.49 -28.69
N HIS A 578 7.01 -1.37 -29.24
CA HIS A 578 8.32 -1.01 -29.80
C HIS A 578 9.18 -0.22 -28.82
N TRP A 579 9.28 -0.71 -27.56
CA TRP A 579 10.17 -0.17 -26.57
C TRP A 579 11.58 -0.75 -26.76
N VAL A 580 12.58 0.04 -26.41
CA VAL A 580 13.98 -0.31 -26.64
C VAL A 580 14.72 -0.55 -25.33
N ARG A 581 15.76 -1.36 -25.38
CA ARG A 581 16.68 -1.57 -24.27
C ARG A 581 17.46 -0.30 -23.96
N PRO A 582 17.42 0.25 -22.71
CA PRO A 582 18.24 1.39 -22.34
C PRO A 582 19.70 0.98 -22.10
N THR A 583 20.64 1.88 -22.38
CA THR A 583 22.06 1.75 -22.05
C THR A 583 22.35 2.47 -20.75
N LEU A 584 22.81 1.74 -19.71
CA LEU A 584 23.20 2.32 -18.44
C LEU A 584 24.71 2.62 -18.42
N THR A 585 25.06 3.88 -18.08
CA THR A 585 26.44 4.38 -18.05
C THR A 585 26.90 4.71 -16.62
N ALA A 586 28.21 4.91 -16.44
CA ALA A 586 28.77 5.27 -15.13
C ALA A 586 28.78 6.79 -14.86
N ARG A 587 28.58 7.64 -15.86
CA ARG A 587 28.58 9.10 -15.72
C ARG A 587 27.15 9.62 -15.65
N PRO A 588 26.85 10.58 -14.76
CA PRO A 588 25.54 11.21 -14.71
C PRO A 588 25.18 11.86 -16.05
N GLY A 589 23.95 11.61 -16.52
CA GLY A 589 23.44 12.17 -17.76
C GLY A 589 22.25 11.40 -18.27
N ILE A 590 21.42 12.04 -19.07
CA ILE A 590 20.21 11.48 -19.68
C ILE A 590 20.21 11.89 -21.16
N GLU A 591 20.32 10.92 -22.04
CA GLU A 591 20.16 11.09 -23.49
C GLU A 591 19.03 10.20 -23.96
N ILE A 592 17.95 10.80 -24.41
CA ILE A 592 16.74 10.14 -24.94
C ILE A 592 16.54 10.65 -26.36
N ILE A 593 16.44 9.76 -27.31
CA ILE A 593 16.14 10.07 -28.70
C ILE A 593 14.73 9.56 -29.00
N LYS A 594 13.86 10.45 -29.45
CA LYS A 594 12.45 10.22 -29.76
C LYS A 594 11.70 9.53 -28.61
N GLY A 595 11.87 10.06 -27.41
CA GLY A 595 11.15 9.59 -26.22
C GLY A 595 9.65 9.82 -26.33
N ARG A 596 8.85 8.86 -25.85
CA ARG A 596 7.40 8.91 -25.77
C ARG A 596 6.96 8.78 -24.33
N HIS A 597 5.79 9.31 -23.98
CA HIS A 597 5.24 9.17 -22.63
C HIS A 597 4.55 7.81 -22.49
N PRO A 598 5.00 6.91 -21.60
CA PRO A 598 4.54 5.52 -21.55
C PRO A 598 3.03 5.35 -21.30
N VAL A 599 2.40 6.32 -20.65
CA VAL A 599 0.95 6.29 -20.36
C VAL A 599 0.16 7.03 -21.43
N VAL A 600 0.61 8.23 -21.83
CA VAL A 600 -0.15 9.06 -22.78
C VAL A 600 -0.17 8.44 -24.16
N GLU A 601 0.92 7.80 -24.59
CA GLU A 601 0.97 7.13 -25.92
C GLU A 601 -0.10 6.04 -26.08
N THR A 602 -0.57 5.44 -24.98
CA THR A 602 -1.64 4.42 -25.02
C THR A 602 -3.06 5.01 -25.08
N THR A 603 -3.20 6.32 -24.83
CA THR A 603 -4.50 6.99 -24.74
C THR A 603 -4.83 7.88 -25.92
N ILE A 604 -3.86 8.19 -26.78
CA ILE A 604 -4.01 9.05 -27.97
C ILE A 604 -3.62 8.29 -29.24
N GLU A 605 -4.24 8.64 -30.37
CA GLU A 605 -3.97 7.99 -31.65
C GLU A 605 -2.56 8.22 -32.20
N SER A 606 -1.96 9.37 -31.90
CA SER A 606 -0.61 9.70 -32.38
C SER A 606 0.10 10.55 -31.34
N TYR A 607 1.23 10.05 -30.83
CA TYR A 607 2.12 10.76 -29.92
C TYR A 607 3.32 11.31 -30.70
N VAL A 608 3.67 12.58 -30.46
CA VAL A 608 4.86 13.20 -31.07
C VAL A 608 6.07 12.96 -30.16
N PRO A 609 7.06 12.16 -30.63
CA PRO A 609 8.25 11.86 -29.83
C PRO A 609 9.16 13.09 -29.67
N SER A 610 9.88 13.15 -28.57
CA SER A 610 10.77 14.27 -28.28
C SER A 610 12.13 13.79 -27.77
N ASP A 611 13.19 14.55 -28.11
CA ASP A 611 14.53 14.32 -27.63
C ASP A 611 14.77 15.00 -26.28
N CYS A 612 15.65 14.39 -25.47
CA CYS A 612 16.15 15.03 -24.24
C CYS A 612 17.65 14.75 -24.10
N ARG A 613 18.43 15.79 -23.86
CA ARG A 613 19.88 15.66 -23.59
C ARG A 613 20.24 16.47 -22.38
N LEU A 614 20.63 15.80 -21.30
CA LEU A 614 21.16 16.34 -20.06
C LEU A 614 22.48 15.63 -19.73
N GLY A 615 23.50 16.36 -19.28
CA GLY A 615 24.78 15.76 -18.91
C GLY A 615 25.86 16.82 -18.74
N ASP A 616 27.12 16.42 -18.89
CA ASP A 616 28.24 17.36 -18.74
C ASP A 616 28.13 18.51 -19.77
N GLY A 617 28.17 19.75 -19.26
CA GLY A 617 28.03 20.98 -20.07
C GLY A 617 26.58 21.35 -20.43
N ARG A 618 25.57 20.55 -20.02
CA ARG A 618 24.15 20.82 -20.26
C ARG A 618 23.30 20.19 -19.15
N ARG A 619 23.38 20.78 -17.96
CA ARG A 619 22.70 20.24 -16.76
C ARG A 619 21.26 20.70 -16.63
N CYS A 620 20.89 21.83 -17.21
CA CYS A 620 19.55 22.39 -17.11
C CYS A 620 18.96 22.72 -18.48
N LEU A 621 17.72 22.30 -18.72
CA LEU A 621 16.91 22.74 -19.85
C LEU A 621 15.84 23.69 -19.38
N ILE A 622 15.90 24.94 -19.83
CA ILE A 622 14.85 25.94 -19.64
C ILE A 622 13.82 25.76 -20.75
N ILE A 623 12.63 25.31 -20.37
CA ILE A 623 11.58 24.88 -21.30
C ILE A 623 10.52 25.97 -21.38
N THR A 624 10.40 26.58 -22.58
CA THR A 624 9.39 27.62 -22.85
C THR A 624 8.32 27.11 -23.83
N GLY A 625 7.25 27.87 -23.99
CA GLY A 625 6.16 27.53 -24.89
C GLY A 625 4.78 27.57 -24.24
N PRO A 626 3.71 27.35 -25.01
CA PRO A 626 2.34 27.42 -24.53
C PRO A 626 2.00 26.31 -23.54
N ASN A 627 1.07 26.57 -22.60
CA ASN A 627 0.67 25.59 -21.57
C ASN A 627 0.07 24.30 -22.18
N MET A 628 -0.70 24.42 -23.23
CA MET A 628 -1.28 23.28 -23.95
C MET A 628 -0.30 22.61 -24.91
N GLY A 629 0.93 23.07 -24.97
CA GLY A 629 1.97 22.51 -25.85
C GLY A 629 2.56 21.19 -25.39
N GLY A 630 2.35 20.78 -24.12
CA GLY A 630 2.83 19.52 -23.60
C GLY A 630 4.12 19.58 -22.79
N LYS A 631 4.53 20.77 -22.28
CA LYS A 631 5.75 20.94 -21.44
C LYS A 631 5.80 19.93 -20.27
N SER A 632 4.74 19.92 -19.45
CA SER A 632 4.64 19.01 -18.29
C SER A 632 4.61 17.53 -18.69
N THR A 633 3.96 17.21 -19.82
CA THR A 633 3.93 15.84 -20.38
C THR A 633 5.33 15.40 -20.82
N TYR A 634 6.08 16.28 -21.48
CA TYR A 634 7.46 16.04 -21.87
C TYR A 634 8.36 15.77 -20.66
N MET A 635 8.31 16.63 -19.63
CA MET A 635 9.11 16.45 -18.43
C MET A 635 8.77 15.12 -17.72
N ARG A 636 7.47 14.82 -17.59
CA ARG A 636 7.02 13.53 -17.02
C ARG A 636 7.51 12.34 -17.85
N ALA A 637 7.48 12.44 -19.19
CA ALA A 637 8.00 11.38 -20.05
C ALA A 637 9.48 11.08 -19.77
N VAL A 638 10.33 12.13 -19.64
CA VAL A 638 11.75 11.97 -19.29
C VAL A 638 11.93 11.29 -17.93
N ALA A 639 11.17 11.70 -16.91
CA ALA A 639 11.24 11.10 -15.59
C ALA A 639 10.77 9.63 -15.57
N LEU A 640 9.67 9.32 -16.27
CA LEU A 640 9.15 7.96 -16.35
C LEU A 640 10.06 7.03 -17.17
N ILE A 641 10.67 7.51 -18.25
CA ILE A 641 11.69 6.77 -19.01
C ILE A 641 12.90 6.47 -18.10
N THR A 642 13.35 7.45 -17.34
CA THR A 642 14.45 7.27 -16.39
C THR A 642 14.10 6.24 -15.30
N LEU A 643 12.91 6.34 -14.73
CA LEU A 643 12.38 5.39 -13.74
C LEU A 643 12.33 3.97 -14.31
N LEU A 644 11.74 3.79 -15.50
CA LEU A 644 11.61 2.49 -16.16
C LEU A 644 12.97 1.85 -16.44
N ALA A 645 13.93 2.63 -16.93
CA ALA A 645 15.28 2.13 -17.21
C ALA A 645 15.94 1.56 -15.94
N TRP A 646 15.82 2.25 -14.81
CA TRP A 646 16.36 1.82 -13.53
C TRP A 646 15.49 0.79 -12.80
N ALA A 647 14.20 0.68 -13.13
CA ALA A 647 13.37 -0.44 -12.67
C ALA A 647 13.73 -1.78 -13.36
N GLY A 648 14.52 -1.72 -14.44
CA GLY A 648 14.92 -2.89 -15.23
C GLY A 648 13.98 -3.21 -16.39
N SER A 649 13.20 -2.21 -16.87
CA SER A 649 12.33 -2.31 -18.04
C SER A 649 13.00 -1.74 -19.29
N PHE A 650 12.51 -2.14 -20.45
CA PHE A 650 12.70 -1.39 -21.68
C PHE A 650 11.88 -0.10 -21.64
N VAL A 651 12.17 0.83 -22.55
CA VAL A 651 11.66 2.21 -22.50
C VAL A 651 11.09 2.68 -23.84
N PRO A 652 10.06 3.54 -23.83
CA PRO A 652 9.42 4.06 -25.04
C PRO A 652 10.27 5.14 -25.73
N ALA A 653 11.25 4.75 -26.49
CA ALA A 653 12.13 5.67 -27.24
C ALA A 653 12.75 4.95 -28.48
N GLU A 654 13.49 5.69 -29.31
CA GLU A 654 14.34 5.10 -30.34
C GLU A 654 15.68 4.64 -29.80
N SER A 655 16.27 5.43 -28.88
CA SER A 655 17.45 5.03 -28.09
C SER A 655 17.52 5.83 -26.80
N VAL A 656 18.08 5.20 -25.75
CA VAL A 656 18.22 5.81 -24.43
C VAL A 656 19.56 5.45 -23.81
N THR A 657 20.27 6.47 -23.33
CA THR A 657 21.48 6.31 -22.52
C THR A 657 21.32 7.09 -21.23
N ILE A 658 21.37 6.41 -20.08
CA ILE A 658 21.14 7.03 -18.78
C ILE A 658 22.28 6.67 -17.83
N GLY A 659 22.79 7.69 -17.14
CA GLY A 659 23.76 7.56 -16.05
C GLY A 659 23.09 7.31 -14.69
N PRO A 660 23.89 7.21 -13.61
CA PRO A 660 23.37 7.03 -12.26
C PRO A 660 22.43 8.18 -11.86
N VAL A 661 21.26 7.81 -11.34
CA VAL A 661 20.27 8.71 -10.76
C VAL A 661 20.02 8.23 -9.33
N ASP A 662 20.09 9.15 -8.36
CA ASP A 662 19.83 8.85 -6.95
C ASP A 662 18.44 9.29 -6.50
N ARG A 663 17.90 10.39 -7.06
CA ARG A 663 16.59 10.94 -6.71
C ARG A 663 15.86 11.46 -7.94
N ILE A 664 14.54 11.38 -7.90
CA ILE A 664 13.66 12.03 -8.88
C ILE A 664 12.73 12.96 -8.10
N HIS A 665 12.90 14.25 -8.32
CA HIS A 665 12.10 15.30 -7.70
C HIS A 665 11.22 15.98 -8.74
N THR A 666 9.96 16.19 -8.40
CA THR A 666 9.05 16.93 -9.29
C THR A 666 8.26 17.97 -8.53
N ARG A 667 8.22 19.16 -9.10
CA ARG A 667 7.27 20.21 -8.74
C ARG A 667 6.44 20.52 -9.99
N ILE A 668 5.28 19.84 -10.13
CA ILE A 668 4.41 19.91 -11.30
C ILE A 668 2.97 20.18 -10.84
N GLY A 669 2.40 21.32 -11.26
CA GLY A 669 1.02 21.69 -10.99
C GLY A 669 0.77 22.18 -9.55
N ALA A 670 -0.29 22.96 -9.36
CA ALA A 670 -0.80 23.34 -8.05
C ALA A 670 -1.92 22.36 -7.69
N SER A 671 -1.72 21.50 -6.70
CA SER A 671 -2.85 20.89 -6.01
C SER A 671 -3.30 21.87 -4.94
N ASP A 672 -4.53 22.38 -5.05
CA ASP A 672 -5.16 23.16 -3.99
C ASP A 672 -5.33 22.26 -2.77
N ASP A 673 -4.45 22.37 -1.79
CA ASP A 673 -4.62 21.73 -0.48
C ASP A 673 -5.50 22.61 0.42
N LEU A 674 -6.73 22.83 -0.04
CA LEU A 674 -7.74 23.60 0.70
C LEU A 674 -8.08 22.96 2.06
N ALA A 675 -7.85 21.65 2.19
CA ALA A 675 -8.14 20.90 3.41
C ALA A 675 -7.19 21.25 4.58
N ARG A 676 -5.94 21.67 4.27
CA ARG A 676 -4.95 22.07 5.28
C ARG A 676 -4.83 23.60 5.45
N GLY A 677 -5.63 24.37 4.74
CA GLY A 677 -5.65 25.85 4.86
C GLY A 677 -4.33 26.54 4.44
N ARG A 678 -3.43 25.87 3.74
CA ARG A 678 -2.18 26.42 3.24
C ARG A 678 -2.39 27.13 1.90
N SER A 679 -1.78 28.29 1.73
CA SER A 679 -1.73 28.97 0.44
C SER A 679 -1.00 28.10 -0.60
N THR A 680 -1.51 28.05 -1.84
CA THR A 680 -0.85 27.36 -2.97
C THR A 680 0.62 27.79 -3.11
N PHE A 681 0.93 29.06 -2.89
CA PHE A 681 2.29 29.58 -2.91
C PHE A 681 3.17 29.01 -1.79
N MET A 682 2.61 28.84 -0.57
CA MET A 682 3.37 28.25 0.55
C MET A 682 3.68 26.77 0.29
N VAL A 683 2.73 26.02 -0.26
CA VAL A 683 2.96 24.60 -0.66
C VAL A 683 4.06 24.53 -1.72
N GLU A 684 3.98 25.42 -2.74
CA GLU A 684 4.96 25.51 -3.80
C GLU A 684 6.37 25.81 -3.27
N MET A 685 6.51 26.75 -2.34
CA MET A 685 7.81 27.08 -1.74
C MET A 685 8.33 25.98 -0.81
N THR A 686 7.46 25.29 -0.11
CA THR A 686 7.86 24.15 0.75
C THR A 686 8.41 22.99 -0.10
N GLU A 687 7.74 22.67 -1.21
CA GLU A 687 8.22 21.64 -2.15
C GLU A 687 9.56 22.05 -2.80
N ALA A 688 9.67 23.30 -3.24
CA ALA A 688 10.92 23.81 -3.81
C ALA A 688 12.08 23.80 -2.81
N ALA A 689 11.82 24.20 -1.54
CA ALA A 689 12.83 24.15 -0.48
C ALA A 689 13.29 22.71 -0.21
N ALA A 690 12.36 21.73 -0.15
CA ALA A 690 12.71 20.32 0.01
C ALA A 690 13.62 19.83 -1.13
N ILE A 691 13.30 20.18 -2.37
CA ILE A 691 14.11 19.83 -3.54
C ILE A 691 15.52 20.43 -3.43
N LEU A 692 15.62 21.74 -3.12
CA LEU A 692 16.90 22.42 -3.01
C LEU A 692 17.82 21.86 -1.91
N HIS A 693 17.21 21.37 -0.82
CA HIS A 693 17.98 20.76 0.28
C HIS A 693 18.40 19.32 0.01
N GLN A 694 17.64 18.57 -0.79
CA GLN A 694 17.83 17.12 -0.96
C GLN A 694 18.48 16.75 -2.29
N ALA A 695 18.38 17.58 -3.31
CA ALA A 695 18.90 17.26 -4.63
C ALA A 695 20.45 17.24 -4.64
N THR A 696 21.02 16.33 -5.43
CA THR A 696 22.45 16.14 -5.65
C THR A 696 22.81 16.34 -7.12
N ASP A 697 24.08 16.21 -7.46
CA ASP A 697 24.57 16.25 -8.83
C ASP A 697 24.11 15.07 -9.71
N ARG A 698 23.50 14.05 -9.10
CA ARG A 698 22.90 12.88 -9.75
C ARG A 698 21.37 12.89 -9.72
N SER A 699 20.75 13.88 -9.11
CA SER A 699 19.30 13.97 -9.04
C SER A 699 18.69 14.48 -10.34
N LEU A 700 17.55 13.91 -10.72
CA LEU A 700 16.68 14.44 -11.78
C LEU A 700 15.61 15.33 -11.15
N VAL A 701 15.63 16.62 -11.52
CA VAL A 701 14.72 17.63 -10.96
C VAL A 701 13.80 18.18 -12.07
N LEU A 702 12.49 18.15 -11.82
CA LEU A 702 11.46 18.70 -12.70
C LEU A 702 10.77 19.87 -12.00
N MET A 703 10.97 21.08 -12.51
CA MET A 703 10.32 22.32 -12.02
C MET A 703 9.34 22.84 -13.06
N ASP A 704 8.05 22.87 -12.72
CA ASP A 704 7.01 23.35 -13.64
C ASP A 704 6.34 24.61 -13.07
N GLU A 705 6.56 25.72 -13.77
CA GLU A 705 5.88 27.00 -13.58
C GLU A 705 5.99 27.58 -12.15
N ILE A 706 7.15 27.48 -11.53
CA ILE A 706 7.41 28.01 -10.19
C ILE A 706 7.32 29.53 -10.14
N GLY A 707 6.79 30.09 -9.04
CA GLY A 707 6.65 31.54 -8.81
C GLY A 707 5.31 32.14 -9.25
N ARG A 708 4.31 31.32 -9.62
CA ARG A 708 2.99 31.82 -10.07
C ARG A 708 2.10 32.35 -8.95
N GLY A 709 2.28 31.89 -7.73
CA GLY A 709 1.41 32.19 -6.59
C GLY A 709 1.64 33.57 -5.93
N THR A 710 2.50 34.41 -6.50
CA THR A 710 2.88 35.72 -5.93
C THR A 710 2.94 36.85 -6.98
N ALA A 711 3.42 38.05 -6.60
CA ALA A 711 3.62 39.14 -7.54
C ALA A 711 4.65 38.75 -8.62
N THR A 712 4.48 39.26 -9.84
CA THR A 712 5.26 38.84 -11.03
C THR A 712 6.76 38.95 -10.81
N PHE A 713 7.24 40.09 -10.24
CA PHE A 713 8.66 40.30 -10.01
C PHE A 713 9.24 39.42 -8.90
N ASP A 714 8.48 39.20 -7.82
CA ASP A 714 8.87 38.25 -6.75
C ASP A 714 8.98 36.83 -7.29
N GLY A 715 7.96 36.40 -8.07
CA GLY A 715 7.93 35.10 -8.71
C GLY A 715 9.09 34.88 -9.68
N LEU A 716 9.37 35.85 -10.53
CA LEU A 716 10.49 35.84 -11.46
C LEU A 716 11.85 35.75 -10.74
N SER A 717 12.03 36.55 -9.70
CA SER A 717 13.26 36.59 -8.91
C SER A 717 13.52 35.27 -8.20
N LEU A 718 12.47 34.70 -7.58
CA LEU A 718 12.56 33.38 -6.92
C LEU A 718 12.85 32.27 -7.94
N ALA A 719 12.12 32.24 -9.05
CA ALA A 719 12.32 31.21 -10.08
C ALA A 719 13.74 31.28 -10.69
N GLY A 720 14.26 32.50 -10.91
CA GLY A 720 15.62 32.71 -11.39
C GLY A 720 16.68 32.25 -10.40
N ALA A 721 16.54 32.61 -9.11
CA ALA A 721 17.45 32.19 -8.07
C ALA A 721 17.44 30.65 -7.86
N ILE A 722 16.28 30.02 -7.88
CA ILE A 722 16.13 28.56 -7.78
C ILE A 722 16.80 27.87 -8.97
N ALA A 723 16.56 28.35 -10.20
CA ALA A 723 17.20 27.77 -11.39
C ALA A 723 18.72 27.91 -11.33
N GLN A 724 19.23 29.07 -10.88
CA GLN A 724 20.67 29.29 -10.71
C GLN A 724 21.27 28.33 -9.67
N GLU A 725 20.62 28.18 -8.51
CA GLU A 725 21.07 27.28 -7.44
C GLU A 725 21.15 25.82 -7.91
N LEU A 726 20.15 25.35 -8.66
CA LEU A 726 20.11 23.99 -9.22
C LEU A 726 21.23 23.76 -10.25
N VAL A 727 21.66 24.81 -10.99
CA VAL A 727 22.71 24.68 -12.01
C VAL A 727 24.10 24.82 -11.41
N GLU A 728 24.33 25.85 -10.58
CA GLU A 728 25.67 26.22 -10.13
C GLU A 728 26.11 25.47 -8.87
N THR A 729 25.21 25.32 -7.89
CA THR A 729 25.52 24.72 -6.58
C THR A 729 25.19 23.24 -6.57
N THR A 730 23.93 22.89 -6.80
CA THR A 730 23.46 21.50 -6.78
C THR A 730 23.97 20.70 -7.96
N ARG A 731 24.06 21.33 -9.14
CA ARG A 731 24.46 20.72 -10.42
C ARG A 731 23.59 19.53 -10.82
N SER A 732 22.33 19.53 -10.42
CA SER A 732 21.36 18.49 -10.74
C SER A 732 20.98 18.48 -12.23
N LEU A 733 20.50 17.32 -12.71
CA LEU A 733 19.91 17.21 -14.04
C LEU A 733 18.52 17.79 -14.03
N THR A 734 18.34 19.00 -14.57
CA THR A 734 17.14 19.81 -14.34
C THR A 734 16.33 20.07 -15.61
N LEU A 735 15.03 19.83 -15.54
CA LEU A 735 14.04 20.29 -16.52
C LEU A 735 13.22 21.41 -15.88
N PHE A 736 13.35 22.62 -16.38
CA PHE A 736 12.77 23.82 -15.79
C PHE A 736 11.78 24.48 -16.75
N ALA A 737 10.50 24.17 -16.64
CA ALA A 737 9.46 24.78 -17.45
C ALA A 737 9.00 26.11 -16.84
N THR A 738 8.92 27.14 -17.65
CA THR A 738 8.57 28.49 -17.20
C THR A 738 7.70 29.24 -18.19
N HIS A 739 6.93 30.19 -17.67
CA HIS A 739 6.27 31.23 -18.47
C HIS A 739 7.03 32.56 -18.51
N TYR A 740 8.01 32.70 -17.60
CA TYR A 740 8.84 33.90 -17.57
C TYR A 740 9.84 33.81 -18.70
N PHE A 741 9.59 34.59 -19.76
CA PHE A 741 10.45 34.64 -20.93
C PHE A 741 11.86 35.15 -20.59
N GLU A 742 11.93 36.02 -19.61
CA GLU A 742 13.16 36.59 -19.08
C GLU A 742 14.16 35.53 -18.57
N LEU A 743 13.64 34.39 -18.06
CA LEU A 743 14.49 33.29 -17.59
C LEU A 743 15.27 32.58 -18.73
N THR A 744 14.90 32.85 -20.00
CA THR A 744 15.68 32.33 -21.14
C THR A 744 17.06 32.95 -21.21
N GLN A 745 17.25 34.12 -20.60
CA GLN A 745 18.56 34.77 -20.49
C GLN A 745 19.53 34.00 -19.55
N LEU A 746 19.01 33.24 -18.61
CA LEU A 746 19.83 32.36 -17.76
C LEU A 746 20.70 31.41 -18.58
N ALA A 747 20.14 30.85 -19.67
CA ALA A 747 20.89 29.93 -20.54
C ALA A 747 22.01 30.64 -21.35
N VAL A 748 21.97 31.96 -21.47
CA VAL A 748 23.06 32.75 -22.07
C VAL A 748 24.19 32.93 -21.06
N ASN A 749 23.84 33.09 -19.78
CA ASN A 749 24.77 33.44 -18.71
C ASN A 749 25.35 32.21 -18.02
N LEU A 750 24.55 31.14 -17.89
CA LEU A 750 24.93 29.86 -17.25
C LEU A 750 25.43 28.87 -18.31
N LYS A 751 26.68 28.48 -18.26
CA LYS A 751 27.30 27.58 -19.28
C LYS A 751 26.68 26.21 -19.36
N GLU A 752 26.08 25.74 -18.29
CA GLU A 752 25.45 24.39 -18.19
C GLU A 752 23.93 24.43 -18.35
N ALA A 753 23.35 25.57 -18.70
CA ALA A 753 21.92 25.72 -19.03
C ALA A 753 21.74 25.89 -20.55
N ALA A 754 20.62 25.36 -21.06
CA ALA A 754 20.24 25.52 -22.46
C ALA A 754 18.73 25.81 -22.57
N ASN A 755 18.36 26.57 -23.57
CA ASN A 755 16.95 26.81 -23.87
C ASN A 755 16.41 25.76 -24.83
N VAL A 756 15.21 25.26 -24.55
CA VAL A 756 14.39 24.50 -25.49
C VAL A 756 12.96 25.02 -25.45
N HIS A 757 12.21 24.81 -26.52
CA HIS A 757 10.82 25.23 -26.54
C HIS A 757 9.92 24.20 -27.21
N VAL A 758 8.64 24.20 -26.77
CA VAL A 758 7.60 23.44 -27.45
C VAL A 758 7.13 24.20 -28.66
N SER A 759 7.25 23.62 -29.85
CA SER A 759 6.92 24.27 -31.11
C SER A 759 5.42 24.37 -31.34
N ALA A 760 5.01 25.50 -31.91
CA ALA A 760 3.64 25.75 -32.30
C ALA A 760 3.61 26.49 -33.65
N ALA A 761 2.85 25.99 -34.60
CA ALA A 761 2.63 26.63 -35.87
C ALA A 761 1.40 27.53 -35.84
N GLN A 762 1.59 28.81 -36.22
CA GLN A 762 0.50 29.76 -36.33
C GLN A 762 0.12 29.96 -37.80
N THR A 763 -1.10 29.59 -38.15
CA THR A 763 -1.75 29.98 -39.42
C THR A 763 -2.55 31.26 -39.20
N ARG A 764 -2.97 31.93 -40.28
CA ARG A 764 -3.73 33.23 -40.19
C ARG A 764 -4.96 33.19 -39.31
N SER A 765 -5.53 32.03 -39.01
CA SER A 765 -6.75 31.86 -38.21
C SER A 765 -6.66 30.86 -37.05
N LYS A 766 -5.65 30.01 -37.00
CA LYS A 766 -5.55 28.94 -36.00
C LYS A 766 -4.09 28.74 -35.56
N ILE A 767 -3.93 28.36 -34.28
CA ILE A 767 -2.67 27.80 -33.78
C ILE A 767 -2.82 26.27 -33.76
N VAL A 768 -1.78 25.61 -34.21
CA VAL A 768 -1.61 24.16 -34.14
C VAL A 768 -0.39 23.92 -33.24
N PHE A 769 -0.56 23.23 -32.14
CA PHE A 769 0.54 22.79 -31.30
C PHE A 769 1.15 21.58 -31.99
N LEU A 770 2.45 21.64 -32.25
CA LEU A 770 3.19 20.56 -32.92
C LEU A 770 3.66 19.53 -31.89
N HIS A 771 3.70 19.90 -30.62
CA HIS A 771 4.18 19.07 -29.50
C HIS A 771 5.63 18.60 -29.68
N GLU A 772 6.39 19.24 -30.53
CA GLU A 772 7.79 18.95 -30.82
C GLU A 772 8.68 19.85 -29.92
N ILE A 773 9.76 19.29 -29.39
CA ILE A 773 10.76 20.04 -28.63
C ILE A 773 11.86 20.49 -29.59
N GLU A 774 12.08 21.78 -29.68
CA GLU A 774 13.12 22.39 -30.52
C GLU A 774 14.14 23.16 -29.67
N GLU A 775 15.37 23.24 -30.15
CA GLU A 775 16.45 24.00 -29.49
C GLU A 775 16.17 25.52 -29.53
N GLY A 776 16.59 26.22 -28.50
CA GLY A 776 16.43 27.67 -28.36
C GLY A 776 15.15 28.09 -27.64
N PRO A 777 15.00 29.38 -27.34
CA PRO A 777 13.82 29.89 -26.65
C PRO A 777 12.63 30.00 -27.61
N ALA A 778 11.40 29.99 -27.06
CA ALA A 778 10.20 30.27 -27.84
C ALA A 778 10.23 31.69 -28.39
N SER A 779 9.83 31.89 -29.64
CA SER A 779 9.88 33.20 -30.30
C SER A 779 8.78 34.18 -29.86
N ARG A 780 7.70 33.68 -29.22
CA ARG A 780 6.51 34.49 -28.83
C ARG A 780 5.70 33.82 -27.74
N SER A 781 4.94 34.63 -26.99
CA SER A 781 3.90 34.12 -26.10
C SER A 781 2.61 33.80 -26.90
N TYR A 782 1.95 32.70 -26.58
CA TYR A 782 0.75 32.21 -27.27
C TYR A 782 -0.54 32.37 -26.43
N GLY A 783 -0.49 33.01 -25.24
CA GLY A 783 -1.61 33.07 -24.29
C GLY A 783 -2.89 33.65 -24.90
N ILE A 784 -2.81 34.76 -25.68
CA ILE A 784 -4.00 35.36 -26.33
C ILE A 784 -4.59 34.45 -27.40
N ALA A 785 -3.77 33.67 -28.05
CA ALA A 785 -4.23 32.74 -29.08
C ALA A 785 -4.86 31.48 -28.48
N VAL A 786 -4.36 31.00 -27.36
CA VAL A 786 -5.01 29.95 -26.53
C VAL A 786 -6.36 30.44 -26.00
N ALA A 787 -6.45 31.70 -25.51
CA ALA A 787 -7.71 32.29 -25.10
C ALA A 787 -8.76 32.33 -26.23
N GLN A 788 -8.31 32.61 -27.46
CA GLN A 788 -9.19 32.57 -28.64
C GLN A 788 -9.69 31.15 -28.93
N LEU A 789 -8.83 30.12 -28.81
CA LEU A 789 -9.19 28.71 -28.98
C LEU A 789 -10.16 28.22 -27.88
N ALA A 790 -9.99 28.73 -26.66
CA ALA A 790 -10.88 28.46 -25.52
C ALA A 790 -12.27 29.13 -25.63
N GLY A 791 -12.50 29.93 -26.69
CA GLY A 791 -13.81 30.55 -26.93
C GLY A 791 -13.99 31.94 -26.29
N VAL A 792 -12.91 32.60 -25.83
CA VAL A 792 -12.99 33.96 -25.33
C VAL A 792 -13.53 34.88 -26.45
N PRO A 793 -14.53 35.74 -26.16
CA PRO A 793 -15.17 36.56 -27.20
C PRO A 793 -14.17 37.44 -28.00
N ALA A 794 -14.35 37.43 -29.33
CA ALA A 794 -13.45 38.14 -30.26
C ALA A 794 -13.16 39.61 -29.94
N PRO A 795 -14.09 40.42 -29.40
CA PRO A 795 -13.77 41.79 -28.96
C PRO A 795 -12.78 41.86 -27.81
N VAL A 796 -12.82 40.86 -26.88
CA VAL A 796 -11.90 40.77 -25.73
C VAL A 796 -10.52 40.39 -26.24
N VAL A 797 -10.42 39.36 -27.12
CA VAL A 797 -9.17 38.93 -27.74
C VAL A 797 -8.50 40.07 -28.52
N ARG A 798 -9.27 40.89 -29.30
CA ARG A 798 -8.72 42.06 -30.00
C ARG A 798 -8.17 43.11 -29.06
N ARG A 799 -8.89 43.42 -27.95
CA ARG A 799 -8.38 44.35 -26.92
C ARG A 799 -7.11 43.83 -26.26
N ALA A 800 -7.08 42.53 -25.92
CA ALA A 800 -5.89 41.89 -25.31
C ALA A 800 -4.67 42.02 -26.23
N ARG A 801 -4.83 41.72 -27.54
CA ARG A 801 -3.75 41.94 -28.53
C ARG A 801 -3.24 43.36 -28.59
N ALA A 802 -4.17 44.34 -28.64
CA ALA A 802 -3.79 45.73 -28.65
C ALA A 802 -3.08 46.20 -27.36
N MET A 803 -3.44 45.62 -26.21
CA MET A 803 -2.74 45.82 -24.95
C MET A 803 -1.34 45.19 -24.95
N LEU A 804 -1.23 43.94 -25.40
CA LEU A 804 0.05 43.25 -25.51
C LEU A 804 1.04 44.03 -26.38
N THR A 805 0.62 44.43 -27.59
CA THR A 805 1.47 45.24 -28.48
C THR A 805 1.92 46.57 -27.83
N LYS A 806 1.08 47.20 -27.01
CA LYS A 806 1.48 48.41 -26.27
C LYS A 806 2.50 48.10 -25.17
N LEU A 807 2.38 46.97 -24.50
CA LEU A 807 3.33 46.55 -23.47
C LEU A 807 4.68 46.18 -24.08
N GLU A 808 4.68 45.36 -25.16
CA GLU A 808 5.90 44.97 -25.90
C GLU A 808 6.63 46.22 -26.48
N ASN A 809 5.88 47.17 -27.05
CA ASN A 809 6.50 48.45 -27.52
C ASN A 809 7.00 49.31 -26.39
N ARG A 810 6.50 49.18 -25.19
CA ARG A 810 6.95 49.96 -24.02
C ARG A 810 8.21 49.31 -23.43
N GLU A 811 8.34 48.00 -23.43
CA GLU A 811 9.57 47.27 -23.12
C GLU A 811 10.67 47.58 -24.13
N ALA A 812 10.37 47.51 -25.43
CA ALA A 812 11.32 47.88 -26.48
C ALA A 812 11.74 49.36 -26.42
N ALA A 813 10.92 50.27 -25.83
CA ALA A 813 11.30 51.69 -25.64
C ALA A 813 12.09 51.94 -24.33
N ILE A 814 12.08 51.00 -23.40
CA ILE A 814 12.88 50.95 -22.18
C ILE A 814 14.26 50.33 -22.42
N ASP A 815 14.46 49.63 -23.54
CA ASP A 815 15.74 49.12 -24.07
C ASP A 815 16.69 50.23 -24.53
N SER A 816 16.65 51.34 -23.87
CA SER A 816 17.76 52.31 -23.77
C SER A 816 18.81 51.74 -22.82
N PRO A 817 20.12 51.99 -23.03
CA PRO A 817 21.23 51.25 -22.35
C PRO A 817 21.34 51.49 -20.82
N GLN A 818 20.24 51.76 -20.14
CA GLN A 818 20.18 52.08 -18.70
C GLN A 818 19.22 51.16 -17.89
N ALA A 819 18.59 50.19 -18.52
CA ALA A 819 17.69 49.26 -17.79
C ALA A 819 17.91 47.81 -18.25
N ASP A 820 19.12 47.34 -18.17
CA ASP A 820 19.40 45.90 -18.27
C ASP A 820 19.08 45.28 -16.91
N LEU A 821 17.86 44.75 -16.80
CA LEU A 821 17.40 44.07 -15.57
C LEU A 821 18.21 42.80 -15.27
N PHE A 822 18.98 42.35 -16.25
CA PHE A 822 19.82 41.16 -16.17
C PHE A 822 21.27 41.41 -16.64
N GLY A 823 21.62 42.68 -16.92
CA GLY A 823 23.00 43.08 -17.22
C GLY A 823 23.86 43.06 -15.96
N ASP A 824 24.94 42.40 -16.04
CA ASP A 824 26.17 42.24 -15.21
C ASP A 824 26.15 42.57 -13.70
N GLY A 825 25.06 43.13 -13.12
CA GLY A 825 25.08 43.62 -11.74
C GLY A 825 24.07 43.00 -10.77
N LEU A 826 22.99 42.39 -11.23
CA LEU A 826 21.90 41.92 -10.33
C LEU A 826 21.86 40.39 -10.09
N PHE A 827 22.38 39.61 -11.02
CA PHE A 827 22.40 38.13 -10.88
C PHE A 827 23.80 37.52 -10.83
N PHE A 828 24.89 38.27 -11.08
CA PHE A 828 26.22 37.71 -11.18
C PHE A 828 27.24 38.57 -10.41
N GLU A 829 27.14 38.70 -9.08
CA GLU A 829 28.34 38.92 -8.26
C GLU A 829 29.18 37.65 -8.29
N ARG A 830 30.16 37.62 -9.21
CA ARG A 830 31.28 36.70 -9.08
C ARG A 830 31.86 36.86 -7.68
N GLN A 831 31.70 35.83 -6.85
CA GLN A 831 32.59 35.62 -5.73
C GLN A 831 34.01 35.36 -6.30
N THR A 832 34.70 36.40 -6.74
CA THR A 832 36.15 36.36 -6.73
C THR A 832 36.54 36.28 -5.26
N SER A 833 37.10 35.16 -4.88
CA SER A 833 37.77 34.95 -3.61
C SER A 833 38.92 35.94 -3.48
N SER A 834 38.62 37.12 -3.02
CA SER A 834 39.56 38.06 -2.42
C SER A 834 39.12 38.11 -0.96
N ALA A 835 40.01 37.70 -0.07
CA ALA A 835 39.85 37.84 1.37
C ALA A 835 39.70 39.34 1.67
N ALA A 836 38.48 39.88 1.59
CA ALA A 836 38.09 41.15 2.15
C ALA A 836 37.55 40.86 3.55
N VAL A 837 38.26 41.42 4.50
CA VAL A 837 37.90 41.59 5.89
C VAL A 837 36.39 41.80 6.00
N LEU A 838 35.70 40.89 6.71
CA LEU A 838 34.36 41.05 7.19
C LEU A 838 34.37 42.36 8.03
N GLU A 839 33.86 43.44 7.49
CA GLU A 839 33.38 44.53 8.32
C GLU A 839 32.27 43.97 9.21
N ALA A 840 32.50 44.06 10.50
CA ALA A 840 31.50 43.69 11.50
C ALA A 840 30.18 44.38 11.17
N PRO A 841 29.04 43.78 11.39
CA PRO A 841 27.74 44.42 11.21
C PRO A 841 27.78 45.75 11.99
N ALA A 842 27.37 46.84 11.36
CA ALA A 842 27.25 48.14 12.04
C ALA A 842 26.52 47.94 13.36
N GLU A 843 27.13 48.39 14.46
CA GLU A 843 26.48 48.32 15.77
C GLU A 843 25.10 48.97 15.65
N PRO A 844 24.02 48.30 16.15
CA PRO A 844 22.70 48.89 16.13
C PRO A 844 22.72 50.22 16.85
N ASP A 845 21.98 51.20 16.28
CA ASP A 845 21.85 52.57 16.84
C ASP A 845 21.69 52.48 18.36
N PRO A 846 22.55 53.21 19.13
CA PRO A 846 22.49 53.14 20.60
C PRO A 846 21.10 53.42 21.17
N ALA A 847 20.29 54.24 20.52
CA ALA A 847 18.92 54.55 20.93
C ALA A 847 17.97 53.33 20.75
N LEU A 848 18.14 52.57 19.69
CA LEU A 848 17.40 51.33 19.44
C LEU A 848 17.78 50.20 20.42
N ARG A 849 19.06 50.16 20.81
CA ARG A 849 19.54 49.18 21.80
C ARG A 849 19.04 49.50 23.20
N GLU A 850 19.09 50.76 23.62
CA GLU A 850 18.56 51.21 24.89
C GLU A 850 17.04 50.98 25.01
N PHE A 851 16.30 51.26 23.94
CA PHE A 851 14.87 50.95 23.85
C PHE A 851 14.58 49.44 23.97
N ALA A 852 15.34 48.57 23.29
CA ALA A 852 15.17 47.13 23.36
C ALA A 852 15.48 46.56 24.74
N GLU A 853 16.52 47.08 25.41
CA GLU A 853 16.87 46.70 26.79
C GLU A 853 15.81 47.18 27.80
N ALA A 854 15.22 48.34 27.61
CA ALA A 854 14.13 48.86 28.46
C ALA A 854 12.86 48.03 28.34
N VAL A 855 12.50 47.62 27.12
CA VAL A 855 11.34 46.73 26.89
C VAL A 855 11.58 45.32 27.43
N ALA A 856 12.79 44.77 27.22
CA ALA A 856 13.14 43.43 27.74
C ALA A 856 13.19 43.33 29.28
N GLY A 857 13.47 44.44 29.96
CA GLY A 857 13.49 44.55 31.42
C GLY A 857 12.13 44.79 32.08
N LEU A 858 11.04 44.82 31.32
CA LEU A 858 9.70 45.08 31.86
C LEU A 858 9.11 43.79 32.50
N ASP A 859 8.81 43.84 33.77
CA ASP A 859 8.09 42.78 34.50
C ASP A 859 6.57 42.91 34.22
N VAL A 860 6.12 42.22 33.16
CA VAL A 860 4.73 42.28 32.68
C VAL A 860 3.76 41.65 33.66
N ASP A 861 4.20 40.68 34.44
CA ASP A 861 3.36 39.93 35.38
C ASP A 861 3.00 40.73 36.67
N SER A 862 3.74 41.78 36.93
CA SER A 862 3.47 42.68 38.09
C SER A 862 2.48 43.81 37.78
N LEU A 863 2.07 44.02 36.49
CA LEU A 863 1.24 45.15 36.08
C LEU A 863 -0.25 44.81 36.10
N THR A 864 -1.05 45.75 36.62
CA THR A 864 -2.50 45.63 36.45
C THR A 864 -2.90 45.94 34.97
N PRO A 865 -4.07 45.50 34.48
CA PRO A 865 -4.50 45.75 33.09
C PRO A 865 -4.51 47.24 32.69
N ARG A 866 -4.76 48.11 33.61
CA ARG A 866 -4.78 49.55 33.37
C ARG A 866 -3.36 50.14 33.27
N GLU A 867 -2.46 49.66 34.08
CA GLU A 867 -1.02 50.05 34.02
C GLU A 867 -0.35 49.46 32.80
N ALA A 868 -0.68 48.20 32.39
CA ALA A 868 -0.18 47.59 31.19
C ALA A 868 -0.58 48.36 29.92
N LEU A 869 -1.84 48.85 29.86
CA LEU A 869 -2.33 49.68 28.77
C LEU A 869 -1.60 51.02 28.71
N ALA A 870 -1.40 51.70 29.87
CA ALA A 870 -0.63 52.93 29.94
C ALA A 870 0.82 52.74 29.48
N LYS A 871 1.46 51.62 29.92
CA LYS A 871 2.83 51.29 29.56
C LYS A 871 2.98 50.95 28.05
N LEU A 872 1.99 50.32 27.45
CA LEU A 872 1.95 50.12 25.99
C LEU A 872 1.93 51.45 25.19
N TYR A 873 1.26 52.47 25.67
CA TYR A 873 1.28 53.79 25.03
C TYR A 873 2.65 54.47 25.19
N GLU A 874 3.30 54.36 26.34
CA GLU A 874 4.67 54.85 26.55
C GLU A 874 5.66 54.16 25.60
N ILE A 875 5.65 52.82 25.54
CA ILE A 875 6.50 52.03 24.68
C ILE A 875 6.29 52.42 23.21
N ARG A 876 5.05 52.64 22.78
CA ARG A 876 4.77 53.11 21.42
C ARG A 876 5.36 54.49 21.13
N GLU A 877 5.28 55.42 22.06
CA GLU A 877 5.86 56.73 21.89
C GLU A 877 7.40 56.67 21.84
N GLU A 878 8.02 55.88 22.71
CA GLU A 878 9.46 55.68 22.72
C GLU A 878 9.95 54.98 21.46
N ALA A 879 9.23 53.93 20.96
CA ALA A 879 9.54 53.27 19.73
C ALA A 879 9.52 54.21 18.51
N VAL A 880 8.54 55.15 18.48
CA VAL A 880 8.45 56.14 17.40
C VAL A 880 9.60 57.16 17.49
N LYS A 881 10.05 57.53 18.69
CA LYS A 881 11.23 58.37 18.89
C LYS A 881 12.52 57.68 18.48
N ALA A 882 12.73 56.46 18.95
CA ALA A 882 13.89 55.66 18.59
C ALA A 882 13.98 55.38 17.07
N ALA A 883 12.85 55.13 16.41
CA ALA A 883 12.79 54.91 14.97
C ALA A 883 13.02 56.18 14.14
N LYS A 884 12.87 57.36 14.73
CA LYS A 884 13.13 58.66 14.06
C LYS A 884 14.48 59.24 14.37
N GLY A 885 15.29 58.59 15.21
CA GLY A 885 16.61 59.10 15.63
C GLY A 885 16.54 60.38 16.44
N ILE A 886 15.47 60.61 17.23
CA ILE A 886 15.26 61.77 18.07
C ILE A 886 15.33 61.38 19.52
#